data_3ad7eeec59164bb0c597a004309a951a
#
_entry.id   3ad7eeec59164bb0c597a004309a951a
#
_cell.length_a   1.000
_cell.length_b   1.000
_cell.length_c   1.000
_cell.angle_alpha   90.00
_cell.angle_beta   90.00
_cell.angle_gamma   90.00
#
_symmetry.space_group_name_H-M   'P 1'
#
loop_
_entity.id
_entity.type
_entity.pdbx_description
1 polymer ?
#
loop_
_entity_poly.entity_id
_entity_poly.type
_entity_poly.pdbx_seq_one_letter_code
_entity_poly.pdbx_strand_id
1 'polypeptide(L)'
;MKKRLFLIISLAFTCAVASAQKLENFSGEFVKEVKSFSKDFPTRQATALYIDGDILYGGANRFLFAADVSDPMNPKILSQVEIYGLVRQITYENGYLYAACRESGAWVIDAHDPGNMKLVTRFDTVELATGIDVAGDVLFLGTRQNGVEFVDVSDPANPVHIRMEKTHESQSVSYRDGILYSGEWGAHCVTVMDARDMSKLKTLRTINLQGHGDGVWTHGNYLYAATGHHLSGKGLTKEQSEGNGHGVEILDISDPENPKPLSRVGFDNCYVRANDCWTPRPCSDGDYVAVADTYNGLYVVDCKDKMNPQKITRLSFKDWRGNNAAVTSLAIGNGVIYISVSNNCGFYALRCPDAYPCDKGKGTPPVNASFRYPYPTSGGHFKAWKPKSQAPVRDVAAYEDLVFAACSHGGLAILKKGGKAGLEQIASGPMTYAGGVKVSGDILWVAEGFAGLGGYRIKKGGELEPVARYTDFYKHGPKAACLWVSVPNEKWVAASTREGGYYYLDVTDLNNIKCKAHLGSGPGWDKYLSNKADSRGWFPATRHRIGIVWIDLNAEKMAETIDKTLNVSLADGVCLFRNDTFLTCTNRRLYTYSSSDMHSGYVAAEEGKVFKGMPTWDGGRNVALTDRLNREISLVDFPEGYPPMLLWTEKTTGYPETPIFWKKKLLVPCGYQGLLIQK
;
A
#
# COMPACT_ATOMS: atom_id res chain seq x y z
N MET A 1 31.82 -51.28 -32.50
CA MET A 1 30.72 -50.38 -32.02
C MET A 1 30.57 -50.59 -30.51
N LYS A 2 31.20 -49.73 -29.70
CA LYS A 2 31.09 -49.77 -28.24
C LYS A 2 30.30 -48.55 -27.78
N LYS A 3 29.07 -48.77 -27.28
CA LYS A 3 28.28 -47.73 -26.59
C LYS A 3 28.87 -47.46 -25.23
N ARG A 4 29.35 -46.23 -24.97
CA ARG A 4 29.70 -45.76 -23.66
C ARG A 4 28.44 -45.14 -23.01
N LEU A 5 28.01 -45.76 -21.93
CA LEU A 5 26.94 -45.28 -21.04
C LEU A 5 27.57 -44.26 -20.12
N PHE A 6 27.18 -42.98 -20.22
CA PHE A 6 27.54 -41.95 -19.23
C PHE A 6 26.50 -41.97 -18.10
N LEU A 7 26.93 -42.44 -16.94
CA LEU A 7 26.18 -42.38 -15.71
C LEU A 7 26.42 -40.99 -15.09
N ILE A 8 25.43 -40.09 -15.18
CA ILE A 8 25.48 -38.81 -14.46
C ILE A 8 24.98 -39.08 -13.03
N ILE A 9 25.91 -39.16 -12.08
CA ILE A 9 25.62 -39.17 -10.66
C ILE A 9 25.39 -37.70 -10.26
N SER A 10 24.14 -37.32 -10.12
CA SER A 10 23.75 -36.06 -9.49
C SER A 10 23.97 -36.20 -7.97
N LEU A 11 25.11 -35.75 -7.46
CA LEU A 11 25.30 -35.54 -6.04
C LEU A 11 24.53 -34.30 -5.64
N ALA A 12 23.34 -34.46 -5.11
CA ALA A 12 22.66 -33.41 -4.38
C ALA A 12 23.40 -33.15 -3.06
N PHE A 13 24.33 -32.21 -3.08
CA PHE A 13 24.87 -31.64 -1.85
C PHE A 13 23.78 -30.78 -1.20
N THR A 14 22.98 -31.35 -0.32
CA THR A 14 22.22 -30.58 0.66
C THR A 14 23.19 -30.07 1.73
N CYS A 15 23.96 -29.05 1.41
CA CYS A 15 24.59 -28.23 2.44
C CYS A 15 23.48 -27.47 3.17
N ALA A 16 23.09 -27.99 4.34
CA ALA A 16 22.39 -27.18 5.32
C ALA A 16 23.39 -26.14 5.84
N VAL A 17 23.45 -24.97 5.17
CA VAL A 17 24.27 -23.88 5.62
C VAL A 17 23.53 -23.25 6.81
N ALA A 18 24.05 -23.47 8.02
CA ALA A 18 23.53 -22.84 9.23
C ALA A 18 23.69 -21.30 9.08
N SER A 19 22.59 -20.58 9.18
CA SER A 19 22.63 -19.11 9.30
C SER A 19 23.37 -18.77 10.60
N ALA A 20 24.36 -17.87 10.54
CA ALA A 20 25.02 -17.41 11.74
C ALA A 20 24.08 -16.48 12.51
N GLN A 21 23.87 -16.77 13.79
CA GLN A 21 23.11 -15.93 14.71
C GLN A 21 24.03 -15.35 15.78
N LYS A 22 23.76 -14.12 16.21
CA LYS A 22 24.48 -13.47 17.30
C LYS A 22 23.49 -12.98 18.35
N LEU A 23 23.56 -13.54 19.53
CA LEU A 23 22.83 -13.10 20.71
C LEU A 23 23.72 -12.16 21.55
N GLU A 24 23.20 -10.99 21.86
CA GLU A 24 23.83 -9.97 22.69
C GLU A 24 22.91 -9.70 23.88
N ASN A 25 23.41 -9.99 25.09
CA ASN A 25 22.72 -9.70 26.34
C ASN A 25 23.34 -8.43 26.95
N PHE A 26 22.53 -7.38 27.11
CA PHE A 26 22.95 -6.11 27.72
C PHE A 26 22.74 -6.14 29.22
N SER A 27 21.67 -6.84 29.69
CA SER A 27 21.39 -7.06 31.11
C SER A 27 20.61 -8.36 31.29
N GLY A 28 21.26 -9.37 31.93
CA GLY A 28 20.65 -10.67 32.14
C GLY A 28 20.46 -11.51 30.88
N GLU A 29 19.96 -12.73 31.07
CA GLU A 29 19.67 -13.65 29.95
C GLU A 29 18.16 -13.80 29.80
N PHE A 30 17.55 -13.01 28.90
CA PHE A 30 16.13 -13.09 28.59
C PHE A 30 15.82 -14.28 27.66
N VAL A 31 16.65 -14.49 26.63
CA VAL A 31 16.53 -15.61 25.68
C VAL A 31 17.41 -16.77 26.19
N LYS A 32 16.80 -17.91 26.51
CA LYS A 32 17.50 -19.10 27.03
C LYS A 32 17.88 -20.11 25.94
N GLU A 33 17.12 -20.17 24.85
CA GLU A 33 17.32 -21.10 23.74
C GLU A 33 16.81 -20.50 22.45
N VAL A 34 17.49 -20.77 21.33
CA VAL A 34 17.07 -20.37 19.97
C VAL A 34 17.00 -21.63 19.12
N LYS A 35 15.82 -21.96 18.61
CA LYS A 35 15.57 -23.14 17.77
C LYS A 35 14.97 -22.77 16.45
N SER A 36 15.55 -23.27 15.34
CA SER A 36 14.96 -23.18 14.00
C SER A 36 13.94 -24.29 13.79
N PHE A 37 12.78 -23.94 13.22
CA PHE A 37 11.71 -24.87 12.85
C PHE A 37 11.24 -24.70 11.41
N SER A 38 12.08 -24.15 10.55
CA SER A 38 11.72 -23.73 9.18
C SER A 38 11.45 -24.87 8.21
N LYS A 39 11.87 -26.10 8.51
CA LYS A 39 11.85 -27.21 7.55
C LYS A 39 10.44 -27.60 7.08
N ASP A 40 9.46 -27.49 7.97
CA ASP A 40 8.09 -27.96 7.77
C ASP A 40 7.14 -26.83 7.38
N PHE A 41 7.66 -25.60 7.23
CA PHE A 41 6.85 -24.42 6.92
C PHE A 41 6.75 -24.19 5.40
N PRO A 42 5.56 -23.84 4.87
CA PRO A 42 5.31 -23.71 3.44
C PRO A 42 6.01 -22.52 2.81
N THR A 43 6.38 -21.53 3.62
CA THR A 43 7.11 -20.34 3.20
C THR A 43 8.46 -20.29 3.90
N ARG A 44 9.46 -19.72 3.22
CA ARG A 44 10.80 -19.55 3.81
C ARG A 44 10.88 -18.37 4.78
N GLN A 45 9.87 -17.50 4.78
CA GLN A 45 9.75 -16.36 5.68
C GLN A 45 8.29 -15.90 5.72
N ALA A 46 7.90 -15.25 6.82
CA ALA A 46 6.66 -14.49 6.92
C ALA A 46 6.95 -13.00 7.11
N THR A 47 6.05 -12.16 6.65
CA THR A 47 6.10 -10.72 6.84
C THR A 47 5.12 -10.24 7.90
N ALA A 48 4.26 -11.14 8.39
CA ALA A 48 3.39 -10.93 9.53
C ALA A 48 3.23 -12.23 10.31
N LEU A 49 3.23 -12.14 11.64
CA LEU A 49 2.90 -13.23 12.58
C LEU A 49 1.86 -12.71 13.57
N TYR A 50 0.92 -13.58 13.93
CA TYR A 50 -0.10 -13.34 14.95
C TYR A 50 -0.36 -14.64 15.71
N ILE A 51 -0.61 -14.56 17.01
CA ILE A 51 -0.92 -15.72 17.82
C ILE A 51 -2.26 -15.52 18.53
N ASP A 52 -3.06 -16.57 18.56
CA ASP A 52 -4.28 -16.66 19.35
C ASP A 52 -4.26 -18.02 20.08
N GLY A 53 -4.17 -18.00 21.40
CA GLY A 53 -4.00 -19.20 22.21
C GLY A 53 -2.79 -20.05 21.76
N ASP A 54 -3.08 -21.29 21.38
CA ASP A 54 -2.08 -22.25 20.90
C ASP A 54 -1.96 -22.29 19.36
N ILE A 55 -2.50 -21.28 18.66
CA ILE A 55 -2.43 -21.19 17.20
C ILE A 55 -1.58 -19.99 16.77
N LEU A 56 -0.54 -20.27 16.00
CA LEU A 56 0.28 -19.28 15.34
C LEU A 56 -0.17 -19.13 13.88
N TYR A 57 -0.61 -17.93 13.51
CA TYR A 57 -0.90 -17.55 12.14
C TYR A 57 0.27 -16.77 11.55
N GLY A 58 0.58 -17.04 10.28
CA GLY A 58 1.63 -16.32 9.59
C GLY A 58 1.31 -16.08 8.13
N GLY A 59 1.82 -14.98 7.59
CA GLY A 59 1.56 -14.58 6.22
C GLY A 59 2.79 -14.08 5.47
N ALA A 60 2.85 -14.43 4.19
CA ALA A 60 3.88 -14.01 3.25
C ALA A 60 3.23 -13.56 1.92
N ASN A 61 3.99 -13.50 0.83
CA ASN A 61 3.49 -13.02 -0.47
C ASN A 61 2.42 -13.93 -1.11
N ARG A 62 2.29 -15.17 -0.68
CA ARG A 62 1.47 -16.15 -1.38
C ARG A 62 0.54 -16.94 -0.48
N PHE A 63 0.91 -17.15 0.76
CA PHE A 63 0.16 -18.00 1.67
C PHE A 63 -0.04 -17.34 3.02
N LEU A 64 -1.20 -17.62 3.61
CA LEU A 64 -1.41 -17.59 5.05
C LEU A 64 -1.39 -19.03 5.55
N PHE A 65 -0.80 -19.26 6.71
CA PHE A 65 -0.76 -20.57 7.36
C PHE A 65 -1.24 -20.46 8.80
N ALA A 66 -1.73 -21.58 9.33
CA ALA A 66 -1.95 -21.82 10.74
C ALA A 66 -1.01 -22.91 11.23
N ALA A 67 -0.46 -22.76 12.41
CA ALA A 67 0.39 -23.76 13.06
C ALA A 67 -0.03 -23.96 14.51
N ASP A 68 -0.04 -25.22 14.96
CA ASP A 68 -0.18 -25.61 16.37
C ASP A 68 1.13 -25.31 17.10
N VAL A 69 1.06 -24.55 18.18
CA VAL A 69 2.14 -24.16 19.05
C VAL A 69 1.89 -24.60 20.52
N SER A 70 1.03 -25.59 20.73
CA SER A 70 0.80 -26.21 22.06
C SER A 70 2.09 -26.78 22.64
N ASP A 71 3.01 -27.27 21.80
CA ASP A 71 4.42 -27.44 22.14
C ASP A 71 5.21 -26.23 21.58
N PRO A 72 5.50 -25.22 22.42
CA PRO A 72 6.01 -23.94 21.94
C PRO A 72 7.33 -24.02 21.18
N MET A 73 8.15 -25.02 21.45
CA MET A 73 9.44 -25.19 20.78
C MET A 73 9.37 -26.12 19.56
N ASN A 74 8.22 -26.72 19.27
CA ASN A 74 8.00 -27.62 18.13
C ASN A 74 6.72 -27.30 17.34
N PRO A 75 6.59 -26.10 16.77
CA PRO A 75 5.43 -25.70 15.96
C PRO A 75 5.15 -26.67 14.80
N LYS A 76 3.87 -26.97 14.57
CA LYS A 76 3.40 -27.86 13.49
C LYS A 76 2.39 -27.17 12.61
N ILE A 77 2.61 -27.17 11.28
CA ILE A 77 1.63 -26.66 10.33
C ILE A 77 0.33 -27.46 10.40
N LEU A 78 -0.78 -26.77 10.55
CA LEU A 78 -2.13 -27.33 10.51
C LEU A 78 -2.74 -27.18 9.12
N SER A 79 -2.73 -25.97 8.56
CA SER A 79 -3.30 -25.68 7.24
C SER A 79 -2.63 -24.48 6.61
N GLN A 80 -2.93 -24.26 5.32
CA GLN A 80 -2.54 -23.06 4.59
C GLN A 80 -3.61 -22.69 3.57
N VAL A 81 -3.71 -21.40 3.27
CA VAL A 81 -4.58 -20.86 2.23
C VAL A 81 -3.80 -19.94 1.30
N GLU A 82 -4.03 -20.08 -0.01
CA GLU A 82 -3.37 -19.24 -0.99
C GLU A 82 -4.04 -17.86 -1.05
N ILE A 83 -3.21 -16.83 -0.98
CA ILE A 83 -3.59 -15.41 -1.11
C ILE A 83 -2.65 -14.71 -2.07
N TYR A 84 -2.95 -13.46 -2.41
CA TYR A 84 -2.08 -12.63 -3.25
C TYR A 84 -1.78 -11.31 -2.56
N GLY A 85 -0.59 -10.79 -2.82
CA GLY A 85 -0.08 -9.55 -2.24
C GLY A 85 0.82 -9.78 -1.03
N LEU A 86 1.57 -8.75 -0.67
CA LEU A 86 2.47 -8.78 0.47
C LEU A 86 1.70 -8.54 1.76
N VAL A 87 1.58 -9.56 2.59
CA VAL A 87 0.98 -9.44 3.93
C VAL A 87 1.83 -8.52 4.79
N ARG A 88 1.24 -7.50 5.35
CA ARG A 88 1.92 -6.55 6.24
C ARG A 88 1.56 -6.77 7.70
N GLN A 89 0.30 -6.94 7.98
CA GLN A 89 -0.21 -7.22 9.32
C GLN A 89 -1.38 -8.19 9.26
N ILE A 90 -1.61 -8.88 10.35
CA ILE A 90 -2.71 -9.83 10.55
C ILE A 90 -3.38 -9.49 11.88
N THR A 91 -4.69 -9.60 11.92
CA THR A 91 -5.49 -9.57 13.15
C THR A 91 -6.54 -10.67 13.10
N TYR A 92 -7.01 -11.11 14.26
CA TYR A 92 -7.98 -12.18 14.40
C TYR A 92 -9.09 -11.77 15.37
N GLU A 93 -10.31 -12.09 15.03
CA GLU A 93 -11.47 -11.95 15.92
C GLU A 93 -12.62 -12.84 15.48
N ASN A 94 -13.32 -13.45 16.44
CA ASN A 94 -14.54 -14.24 16.23
C ASN A 94 -14.41 -15.33 15.15
N GLY A 95 -13.28 -16.04 15.10
CA GLY A 95 -13.06 -17.11 14.12
C GLY A 95 -12.59 -16.63 12.73
N TYR A 96 -12.46 -15.34 12.51
CA TYR A 96 -11.99 -14.79 11.25
C TYR A 96 -10.58 -14.17 11.38
N LEU A 97 -9.74 -14.49 10.43
CA LEU A 97 -8.43 -13.88 10.25
C LEU A 97 -8.54 -12.80 9.17
N TYR A 98 -8.04 -11.62 9.48
CA TYR A 98 -7.99 -10.47 8.56
C TYR A 98 -6.54 -10.13 8.27
N ALA A 99 -6.19 -10.00 6.99
CA ALA A 99 -4.81 -9.75 6.57
C ALA A 99 -4.73 -8.52 5.66
N ALA A 100 -3.95 -7.50 6.08
CA ALA A 100 -3.60 -6.36 5.24
C ALA A 100 -2.52 -6.76 4.24
N CYS A 101 -2.83 -6.71 2.95
CA CYS A 101 -2.01 -7.26 1.88
C CYS A 101 -1.65 -6.22 0.81
N ARG A 102 -1.19 -5.06 1.24
CA ARG A 102 -0.72 -3.95 0.39
C ARG A 102 -1.64 -3.68 -0.81
N GLU A 103 -1.13 -3.87 -2.05
CA GLU A 103 -1.90 -3.63 -3.27
C GLU A 103 -3.16 -4.50 -3.41
N SER A 104 -3.22 -5.61 -2.72
CA SER A 104 -4.36 -6.52 -2.75
C SER A 104 -5.49 -6.13 -1.81
N GLY A 105 -5.31 -5.10 -0.96
CA GLY A 105 -6.31 -4.71 0.03
C GLY A 105 -6.30 -5.62 1.26
N ALA A 106 -7.47 -5.93 1.82
CA ALA A 106 -7.61 -6.79 2.98
C ALA A 106 -8.29 -8.13 2.60
N TRP A 107 -7.66 -9.24 2.96
CA TRP A 107 -8.22 -10.58 2.82
C TRP A 107 -8.95 -10.99 4.09
N VAL A 108 -10.08 -11.68 3.93
CA VAL A 108 -10.87 -12.27 5.01
C VAL A 108 -10.83 -13.78 4.89
N ILE A 109 -10.41 -14.45 5.94
CA ILE A 109 -10.23 -15.90 6.00
C ILE A 109 -11.04 -16.46 7.16
N ASP A 110 -11.86 -17.46 6.89
CA ASP A 110 -12.50 -18.29 7.91
C ASP A 110 -11.47 -19.19 8.55
N ALA A 111 -11.20 -18.99 9.83
CA ALA A 111 -10.23 -19.70 10.65
C ALA A 111 -10.88 -20.28 11.92
N HIS A 112 -12.21 -20.51 11.91
CA HIS A 112 -12.91 -21.22 13.01
C HIS A 112 -12.34 -22.63 13.22
N ASP A 113 -11.89 -23.26 12.13
CA ASP A 113 -11.08 -24.47 12.16
C ASP A 113 -9.67 -24.16 11.61
N PRO A 114 -8.68 -23.93 12.47
CA PRO A 114 -7.30 -23.67 12.02
C PRO A 114 -6.72 -24.81 11.18
N GLY A 115 -7.23 -26.04 11.32
CA GLY A 115 -6.83 -27.18 10.50
C GLY A 115 -7.38 -27.14 9.06
N ASN A 116 -8.37 -26.26 8.79
CA ASN A 116 -9.05 -26.19 7.51
C ASN A 116 -9.47 -24.74 7.16
N MET A 117 -8.53 -23.82 7.24
CA MET A 117 -8.77 -22.40 6.89
C MET A 117 -9.31 -22.25 5.46
N LYS A 118 -10.25 -21.34 5.27
CA LYS A 118 -10.89 -21.06 3.96
C LYS A 118 -10.84 -19.58 3.62
N LEU A 119 -10.51 -19.28 2.38
CA LEU A 119 -10.64 -17.92 1.85
C LEU A 119 -12.14 -17.58 1.74
N VAL A 120 -12.55 -16.49 2.39
CA VAL A 120 -13.92 -15.99 2.33
C VAL A 120 -14.06 -14.95 1.23
N THR A 121 -13.37 -13.82 1.37
CA THR A 121 -13.49 -12.71 0.43
C THR A 121 -12.27 -11.78 0.53
N ARG A 122 -12.29 -10.73 -0.28
CA ARG A 122 -11.31 -9.65 -0.28
C ARG A 122 -11.99 -8.29 -0.31
N PHE A 123 -11.62 -7.41 0.58
CA PHE A 123 -11.98 -5.99 0.53
C PHE A 123 -10.90 -5.21 -0.22
N ASP A 124 -11.30 -4.50 -1.28
CA ASP A 124 -10.38 -3.68 -2.09
C ASP A 124 -10.27 -2.27 -1.51
N THR A 125 -9.16 -1.99 -0.86
CA THR A 125 -8.87 -0.68 -0.27
C THR A 125 -8.56 0.38 -1.32
N VAL A 126 -8.81 1.65 -1.00
CA VAL A 126 -8.49 2.78 -1.90
C VAL A 126 -7.00 2.88 -2.17
N GLU A 127 -6.16 2.49 -1.19
CA GLU A 127 -4.70 2.52 -1.30
C GLU A 127 -4.08 1.26 -0.67
N LEU A 128 -2.74 1.17 -0.61
CA LEU A 128 -2.03 0.06 -0.01
C LEU A 128 -2.48 -0.19 1.43
N ALA A 129 -3.07 -1.35 1.70
CA ALA A 129 -3.40 -1.77 3.05
C ALA A 129 -2.10 -2.16 3.80
N THR A 130 -1.75 -1.42 4.84
CA THR A 130 -0.53 -1.63 5.62
C THR A 130 -0.81 -2.01 7.06
N GLY A 131 -1.64 -1.25 7.76
CA GLY A 131 -2.09 -1.53 9.12
C GLY A 131 -3.44 -2.20 9.15
N ILE A 132 -3.69 -3.05 10.15
CA ILE A 132 -5.00 -3.69 10.34
C ILE A 132 -5.26 -3.96 11.82
N ASP A 133 -6.48 -3.66 12.24
CA ASP A 133 -7.04 -4.10 13.50
C ASP A 133 -8.55 -4.31 13.37
N VAL A 134 -9.16 -5.04 14.28
CA VAL A 134 -10.59 -5.31 14.28
C VAL A 134 -11.15 -5.26 15.69
N ALA A 135 -12.34 -4.71 15.87
CA ALA A 135 -13.06 -4.76 17.13
C ALA A 135 -14.56 -4.91 16.86
N GLY A 136 -15.15 -6.02 17.27
CA GLY A 136 -16.53 -6.39 16.95
C GLY A 136 -16.76 -6.38 15.43
N ASP A 137 -17.73 -5.61 14.99
CA ASP A 137 -18.15 -5.53 13.59
C ASP A 137 -17.35 -4.50 12.76
N VAL A 138 -16.29 -3.89 13.30
CA VAL A 138 -15.53 -2.85 12.60
C VAL A 138 -14.09 -3.27 12.38
N LEU A 139 -13.68 -3.28 11.12
CA LEU A 139 -12.30 -3.46 10.69
C LEU A 139 -11.67 -2.07 10.43
N PHE A 140 -10.49 -1.86 10.96
CA PHE A 140 -9.68 -0.64 10.79
C PHE A 140 -8.50 -0.94 9.88
N LEU A 141 -8.37 -0.19 8.80
CA LEU A 141 -7.32 -0.38 7.80
C LEU A 141 -6.47 0.87 7.65
N GLY A 142 -5.22 0.79 8.04
CA GLY A 142 -4.22 1.79 7.67
C GLY A 142 -3.97 1.72 6.15
N THR A 143 -4.30 2.79 5.43
CA THR A 143 -4.15 2.85 3.97
C THR A 143 -3.10 3.87 3.62
N ARG A 144 -1.91 3.48 3.70
CA ARG A 144 -0.64 4.20 3.56
C ARG A 144 -0.76 5.71 3.28
N GLN A 145 -1.25 6.14 2.13
CA GLN A 145 -1.27 7.56 1.75
C GLN A 145 -2.59 8.28 2.06
N ASN A 146 -3.64 7.51 2.30
CA ASN A 146 -4.99 8.06 2.39
C ASN A 146 -5.52 8.15 3.82
N GLY A 147 -4.78 7.64 4.80
CA GLY A 147 -5.19 7.60 6.20
C GLY A 147 -5.81 6.27 6.59
N VAL A 148 -6.90 6.29 7.36
CA VAL A 148 -7.53 5.08 7.89
C VAL A 148 -8.89 4.85 7.25
N GLU A 149 -9.10 3.65 6.71
CA GLU A 149 -10.38 3.18 6.19
C GLU A 149 -11.09 2.32 7.23
N PHE A 150 -12.36 2.62 7.47
CA PHE A 150 -13.23 1.89 8.40
C PHE A 150 -14.20 1.04 7.58
N VAL A 151 -14.29 -0.25 7.92
CA VAL A 151 -15.06 -1.24 7.15
C VAL A 151 -15.95 -2.01 8.09
N ASP A 152 -17.23 -2.11 7.73
CA ASP A 152 -18.22 -2.98 8.37
C ASP A 152 -17.97 -4.43 7.98
N VAL A 153 -17.71 -5.26 8.96
CA VAL A 153 -17.48 -6.71 8.84
C VAL A 153 -18.47 -7.53 9.65
N SER A 154 -19.64 -6.94 9.97
CA SER A 154 -20.75 -7.69 10.60
C SER A 154 -21.18 -8.90 9.77
N ASP A 155 -21.02 -8.83 8.46
CA ASP A 155 -20.98 -9.97 7.55
C ASP A 155 -19.57 -10.07 6.94
N PRO A 156 -18.69 -10.95 7.45
CA PRO A 156 -17.34 -11.09 6.96
C PRO A 156 -17.24 -11.52 5.49
N ALA A 157 -18.29 -12.10 4.92
CA ALA A 157 -18.32 -12.46 3.50
C ALA A 157 -18.61 -11.26 2.60
N ASN A 158 -19.22 -10.22 3.13
CA ASN A 158 -19.62 -9.00 2.41
C ASN A 158 -19.17 -7.74 3.13
N PRO A 159 -17.86 -7.48 3.29
CA PRO A 159 -17.36 -6.30 3.98
C PRO A 159 -17.74 -5.01 3.23
N VAL A 160 -18.22 -4.00 3.97
CA VAL A 160 -18.73 -2.76 3.39
C VAL A 160 -18.01 -1.53 3.95
N HIS A 161 -17.61 -0.63 3.08
CA HIS A 161 -17.01 0.65 3.47
C HIS A 161 -17.94 1.48 4.37
N ILE A 162 -17.43 1.93 5.50
CA ILE A 162 -18.10 2.87 6.42
C ILE A 162 -17.71 4.30 6.05
N ARG A 163 -16.42 4.59 6.18
CA ARG A 163 -15.82 5.90 5.89
C ARG A 163 -14.31 5.80 5.76
N MET A 164 -13.72 6.83 5.19
CA MET A 164 -12.28 7.06 5.15
C MET A 164 -11.95 8.32 5.98
N GLU A 165 -11.13 8.18 7.00
CA GLU A 165 -10.63 9.33 7.76
C GLU A 165 -9.26 9.71 7.25
N LYS A 166 -9.11 10.98 6.84
CA LYS A 166 -7.82 11.46 6.37
C LYS A 166 -6.89 11.69 7.55
N THR A 167 -5.82 10.92 7.58
CA THR A 167 -4.65 11.19 8.41
C THR A 167 -3.45 11.50 7.50
N HIS A 168 -2.26 11.12 7.91
CA HIS A 168 -1.07 11.17 7.07
C HIS A 168 -0.83 9.81 6.38
N GLU A 169 0.37 9.26 6.49
CA GLU A 169 0.74 7.97 5.93
C GLU A 169 0.59 6.87 6.98
N SER A 170 -0.63 6.31 7.12
CA SER A 170 -0.94 5.29 8.13
C SER A 170 -0.25 3.96 7.81
N GLN A 171 0.65 3.52 8.68
CA GLN A 171 1.38 2.26 8.52
C GLN A 171 0.85 1.16 9.44
N SER A 172 0.32 1.52 10.59
CA SER A 172 -0.21 0.57 11.55
C SER A 172 -1.34 1.22 12.35
N VAL A 173 -2.27 0.40 12.83
CA VAL A 173 -3.38 0.84 13.65
C VAL A 173 -3.52 -0.05 14.88
N SER A 174 -3.99 0.52 16.00
CA SER A 174 -4.29 -0.23 17.22
C SER A 174 -5.53 0.36 17.87
N TYR A 175 -6.56 -0.45 18.05
CA TYR A 175 -7.81 -0.06 18.70
C TYR A 175 -7.82 -0.48 20.16
N ARG A 176 -8.34 0.40 21.03
CA ARG A 176 -8.56 0.13 22.44
C ARG A 176 -9.70 0.97 23.01
N ASP A 177 -10.69 0.35 23.63
CA ASP A 177 -11.78 1.02 24.38
C ASP A 177 -12.41 2.23 23.70
N GLY A 178 -12.72 2.10 22.42
CA GLY A 178 -13.32 3.14 21.62
C GLY A 178 -12.34 4.15 21.01
N ILE A 179 -11.06 4.00 21.27
CA ILE A 179 -10.02 4.87 20.72
C ILE A 179 -9.16 4.10 19.72
N LEU A 180 -8.96 4.70 18.54
CA LEU A 180 -8.07 4.19 17.52
C LEU A 180 -6.81 5.04 17.45
N TYR A 181 -5.67 4.38 17.48
CA TYR A 181 -4.34 4.97 17.33
C TYR A 181 -3.77 4.57 15.98
N SER A 182 -3.36 5.53 15.18
CA SER A 182 -2.73 5.31 13.88
C SER A 182 -1.29 5.80 13.88
N GLY A 183 -0.34 4.90 13.62
CA GLY A 183 1.07 5.25 13.43
C GLY A 183 1.29 5.81 12.04
N GLU A 184 1.78 7.05 11.97
CA GLU A 184 1.91 7.82 10.73
C GLU A 184 3.38 7.95 10.34
N TRP A 185 3.77 7.23 9.29
CA TRP A 185 5.17 7.12 8.91
C TRP A 185 5.77 8.46 8.45
N GLY A 186 5.21 9.05 7.40
CA GLY A 186 5.79 10.26 6.78
C GLY A 186 5.67 11.52 7.63
N ALA A 187 4.73 11.56 8.59
CA ALA A 187 4.48 12.72 9.44
C ALA A 187 5.14 12.61 10.82
N HIS A 188 5.79 11.51 11.14
CA HIS A 188 6.42 11.25 12.44
C HIS A 188 5.45 11.50 13.60
N CYS A 189 4.30 10.89 13.57
CA CYS A 189 3.28 11.10 14.59
C CYS A 189 2.38 9.90 14.80
N VAL A 190 1.58 9.97 15.86
CA VAL A 190 0.42 9.10 16.09
C VAL A 190 -0.83 9.96 16.02
N THR A 191 -1.78 9.56 15.19
CA THR A 191 -3.11 10.16 15.16
C THR A 191 -4.03 9.39 16.08
N VAL A 192 -4.70 10.10 17.01
CA VAL A 192 -5.64 9.55 17.99
C VAL A 192 -7.06 9.90 17.56
N MET A 193 -7.92 8.90 17.44
CA MET A 193 -9.30 9.06 16.97
C MET A 193 -10.29 8.46 17.95
N ASP A 194 -11.35 9.19 18.27
CA ASP A 194 -12.53 8.66 18.96
C ASP A 194 -13.34 7.84 17.97
N ALA A 195 -13.27 6.53 18.10
CA ALA A 195 -13.92 5.54 17.27
C ALA A 195 -15.03 4.75 17.99
N ARG A 196 -15.56 5.29 19.11
CA ARG A 196 -16.65 4.63 19.87
C ARG A 196 -17.94 4.51 19.08
N ASP A 197 -18.20 5.48 18.21
CA ASP A 197 -19.41 5.54 17.38
C ASP A 197 -19.04 5.93 15.95
N MET A 198 -19.24 5.02 14.99
CA MET A 198 -18.87 5.23 13.60
C MET A 198 -19.57 6.43 12.96
N SER A 199 -20.74 6.82 13.46
CA SER A 199 -21.46 8.01 12.99
C SER A 199 -20.88 9.33 13.54
N LYS A 200 -20.07 9.26 14.61
CA LYS A 200 -19.48 10.41 15.31
C LYS A 200 -17.96 10.38 15.36
N LEU A 201 -17.33 9.55 14.56
CA LEU A 201 -15.87 9.46 14.48
C LEU A 201 -15.23 10.83 14.33
N LYS A 202 -14.23 11.12 15.13
CA LYS A 202 -13.47 12.37 15.08
C LYS A 202 -12.00 12.13 15.46
N THR A 203 -11.10 12.87 14.85
CA THR A 203 -9.72 12.98 15.32
C THR A 203 -9.68 13.80 16.61
N LEU A 204 -9.14 13.24 17.66
CA LEU A 204 -8.94 13.90 18.94
C LEU A 204 -7.66 14.71 18.94
N ARG A 205 -6.55 14.08 18.54
CA ARG A 205 -5.22 14.68 18.62
C ARG A 205 -4.23 14.00 17.66
N THR A 206 -3.17 14.71 17.35
CA THR A 206 -1.95 14.19 16.75
C THR A 206 -0.79 14.40 17.72
N ILE A 207 0.01 13.35 17.96
CA ILE A 207 1.15 13.37 18.87
C ILE A 207 2.40 13.19 18.04
N ASN A 208 3.33 14.12 18.12
CA ASN A 208 4.60 14.02 17.42
C ASN A 208 5.48 12.95 18.05
N LEU A 209 6.13 12.13 17.20
CA LEU A 209 7.18 11.20 17.52
C LEU A 209 8.53 11.74 17.09
N GLN A 210 9.60 11.20 17.64
CA GLN A 210 10.96 11.57 17.20
C GLN A 210 11.33 10.91 15.88
N GLY A 211 10.79 9.70 15.59
CA GLY A 211 11.01 8.97 14.36
C GLY A 211 9.74 8.72 13.55
N HIS A 212 9.88 8.03 12.43
CA HIS A 212 8.75 7.58 11.63
C HIS A 212 7.88 6.60 12.43
N GLY A 213 6.57 6.83 12.50
CA GLY A 213 5.62 5.96 13.19
C GLY A 213 5.30 4.72 12.36
N ASP A 214 6.17 3.70 12.40
CA ASP A 214 5.98 2.47 11.64
C ASP A 214 4.97 1.53 12.27
N GLY A 215 5.06 1.29 13.57
CA GLY A 215 4.20 0.36 14.29
C GLY A 215 3.69 0.91 15.59
N VAL A 216 2.42 0.70 15.89
CA VAL A 216 1.82 1.06 17.17
C VAL A 216 1.10 -0.13 17.79
N TRP A 217 1.13 -0.22 19.11
CA TRP A 217 0.42 -1.22 19.90
C TRP A 217 0.03 -0.67 21.25
N THR A 218 -1.24 -0.86 21.62
CA THR A 218 -1.75 -0.43 22.93
C THR A 218 -1.79 -1.59 23.92
N HIS A 219 -1.35 -1.35 25.16
CA HIS A 219 -1.55 -2.26 26.27
C HIS A 219 -1.65 -1.48 27.59
N GLY A 220 -2.61 -1.83 28.44
CA GLY A 220 -2.87 -1.06 29.65
C GLY A 220 -3.13 0.40 29.34
N ASN A 221 -2.54 1.31 30.07
CA ASN A 221 -2.60 2.75 29.83
C ASN A 221 -1.48 3.27 28.93
N TYR A 222 -0.84 2.39 28.15
CA TYR A 222 0.33 2.76 27.37
C TYR A 222 0.16 2.44 25.89
N LEU A 223 0.71 3.33 25.08
CA LEU A 223 0.98 3.11 23.67
C LEU A 223 2.48 2.94 23.46
N TYR A 224 2.84 1.89 22.77
CA TYR A 224 4.21 1.62 22.33
C TYR A 224 4.27 1.92 20.83
N ALA A 225 5.14 2.86 20.44
CA ALA A 225 5.38 3.20 19.05
C ALA A 225 6.78 2.73 18.65
N ALA A 226 6.86 1.76 17.74
CA ALA A 226 8.12 1.43 17.09
C ALA A 226 8.39 2.48 16.02
N THR A 227 9.54 3.12 16.08
CA THR A 227 9.88 4.25 15.23
C THR A 227 11.17 3.95 14.46
N GLY A 228 11.23 4.45 13.24
CA GLY A 228 12.37 4.25 12.37
C GLY A 228 12.75 5.50 11.61
N HIS A 229 13.67 5.33 10.68
CA HIS A 229 14.05 6.36 9.72
C HIS A 229 14.61 5.73 8.44
N HIS A 230 14.52 6.42 7.31
CA HIS A 230 15.07 5.97 6.04
C HIS A 230 16.48 6.52 5.76
N LEU A 231 17.19 6.93 6.79
CA LEU A 231 18.58 7.36 6.65
C LEU A 231 19.51 6.13 6.71
N SER A 232 20.49 6.11 5.82
CA SER A 232 21.56 5.12 5.91
C SER A 232 22.35 5.29 7.21
N GLY A 233 22.66 4.17 7.90
CA GLY A 233 23.56 4.20 9.05
C GLY A 233 25.01 4.53 8.72
N LYS A 234 25.40 4.50 7.44
CA LYS A 234 26.74 4.82 7.00
C LYS A 234 27.04 6.31 7.18
N GLY A 235 28.05 6.60 8.00
CA GLY A 235 28.49 7.97 8.26
C GLY A 235 27.65 8.74 9.29
N LEU A 236 26.63 8.12 9.89
CA LEU A 236 25.91 8.72 11.02
C LEU A 236 26.67 8.49 12.32
N THR A 237 26.67 9.50 13.20
CA THR A 237 27.08 9.31 14.58
C THR A 237 26.00 8.53 15.34
N LYS A 238 26.34 8.04 16.56
CA LYS A 238 25.36 7.38 17.42
C LYS A 238 24.19 8.32 17.75
N GLU A 239 24.48 9.56 18.11
CA GLU A 239 23.47 10.58 18.41
C GLU A 239 22.58 10.89 17.21
N GLN A 240 23.16 10.98 16.00
CA GLN A 240 22.38 11.20 14.78
C GLN A 240 21.47 10.02 14.49
N SER A 241 21.93 8.79 14.68
CA SER A 241 21.15 7.57 14.48
C SER A 241 19.99 7.49 15.47
N GLU A 242 20.28 7.67 16.77
CA GLU A 242 19.27 7.64 17.83
C GLU A 242 18.40 8.90 17.83
N GLY A 243 18.97 10.08 17.56
CA GLY A 243 18.27 11.35 17.48
C GLY A 243 17.28 11.46 16.33
N ASN A 244 17.41 10.60 15.31
CA ASN A 244 16.43 10.46 14.24
C ASN A 244 15.24 9.55 14.63
N GLY A 245 15.12 9.17 15.90
CA GLY A 245 13.98 8.46 16.44
C GLY A 245 13.94 6.97 16.16
N HIS A 246 15.08 6.33 15.84
CA HIS A 246 15.13 4.89 15.66
C HIS A 246 15.05 4.16 17.01
N GLY A 247 13.95 3.45 17.27
CA GLY A 247 13.74 2.74 18.52
C GLY A 247 12.27 2.53 18.90
N VAL A 248 11.97 2.64 20.20
CA VAL A 248 10.61 2.57 20.74
C VAL A 248 10.34 3.80 21.58
N GLU A 249 9.20 4.44 21.35
CA GLU A 249 8.65 5.51 22.16
C GLU A 249 7.45 4.99 22.96
N ILE A 250 7.39 5.35 24.24
CA ILE A 250 6.31 4.96 25.16
C ILE A 250 5.51 6.20 25.52
N LEU A 251 4.20 6.10 25.35
CA LEU A 251 3.27 7.18 25.63
C LEU A 251 2.24 6.73 26.67
N ASP A 252 1.89 7.60 27.61
CA ASP A 252 0.75 7.44 28.50
C ASP A 252 -0.52 7.85 27.75
N ILE A 253 -1.46 6.93 27.64
CA ILE A 253 -2.75 7.10 26.96
C ILE A 253 -3.93 6.92 27.92
N SER A 254 -3.70 7.04 29.24
CA SER A 254 -4.75 6.99 30.26
C SER A 254 -5.83 8.07 30.03
N ASP A 255 -5.44 9.21 29.48
CA ASP A 255 -6.33 10.24 28.94
C ASP A 255 -6.10 10.37 27.43
N PRO A 256 -6.95 9.75 26.59
CA PRO A 256 -6.76 9.79 25.13
C PRO A 256 -6.95 11.17 24.50
N GLU A 257 -7.56 12.12 25.22
CA GLU A 257 -7.63 13.51 24.77
C GLU A 257 -6.33 14.28 25.06
N ASN A 258 -5.53 13.81 26.04
CA ASN A 258 -4.26 14.43 26.44
C ASN A 258 -3.13 13.39 26.62
N PRO A 259 -2.84 12.56 25.63
CA PRO A 259 -1.78 11.55 25.72
C PRO A 259 -0.42 12.24 25.90
N LYS A 260 0.48 11.60 26.68
CA LYS A 260 1.76 12.18 27.07
C LYS A 260 2.92 11.29 26.65
N PRO A 261 3.90 11.77 25.88
CA PRO A 261 5.17 11.09 25.75
C PRO A 261 5.82 10.88 27.11
N LEU A 262 6.21 9.64 27.45
CA LEU A 262 6.87 9.32 28.71
C LEU A 262 8.38 9.14 28.52
N SER A 263 8.76 8.25 27.62
CA SER A 263 10.15 7.85 27.47
C SER A 263 10.43 7.32 26.10
N ARG A 264 11.71 7.09 25.82
CA ARG A 264 12.19 6.50 24.58
C ARG A 264 13.42 5.64 24.85
N VAL A 265 13.53 4.51 24.13
CA VAL A 265 14.76 3.75 24.02
C VAL A 265 15.24 3.74 22.58
N GLY A 266 16.47 4.20 22.32
CA GLY A 266 17.09 4.22 21.00
C GLY A 266 17.70 2.87 20.66
N PHE A 267 17.59 2.45 19.38
CA PHE A 267 18.27 1.30 18.80
C PHE A 267 19.48 1.71 18.00
N ASP A 268 20.48 0.84 17.97
CA ASP A 268 21.68 1.09 17.20
C ASP A 268 21.37 1.01 15.70
N ASN A 269 21.87 1.98 14.94
CA ASN A 269 21.80 1.90 13.49
C ASN A 269 23.07 1.23 12.97
N CYS A 270 23.03 -0.05 12.64
CA CYS A 270 24.15 -0.81 12.12
C CYS A 270 24.13 -0.98 10.59
N TYR A 271 23.34 -0.21 9.91
CA TYR A 271 23.11 -0.44 8.50
C TYR A 271 23.64 0.61 7.59
N VAL A 272 23.87 0.15 6.34
CA VAL A 272 24.08 1.00 5.14
C VAL A 272 22.78 1.37 4.42
N ARG A 273 21.65 0.89 4.88
CA ARG A 273 20.30 1.21 4.35
C ARG A 273 19.43 1.70 5.49
N ALA A 274 18.36 2.42 5.15
CA ALA A 274 17.35 2.79 6.10
C ALA A 274 16.75 1.56 6.78
N ASN A 275 16.54 1.65 8.08
CA ASN A 275 15.86 0.63 8.88
C ASN A 275 14.48 1.10 9.25
N ASP A 276 13.52 0.21 9.13
CA ASP A 276 12.16 0.40 9.61
C ASP A 276 11.91 -0.57 10.76
N CYS A 277 11.43 -0.09 11.88
CA CYS A 277 10.90 -0.92 12.95
C CYS A 277 9.50 -1.38 12.58
N TRP A 278 9.21 -2.64 12.82
CA TRP A 278 7.88 -3.21 12.68
C TRP A 278 7.07 -3.07 13.97
N THR A 279 5.80 -3.43 13.93
CA THR A 279 4.91 -3.30 15.09
C THR A 279 5.50 -3.89 16.35
N PRO A 280 5.62 -3.12 17.44
CA PRO A 280 6.11 -3.61 18.71
C PRO A 280 5.13 -4.62 19.32
N ARG A 281 5.64 -5.54 20.10
CA ARG A 281 4.82 -6.52 20.82
C ARG A 281 5.14 -6.42 22.31
N PRO A 282 4.33 -5.71 23.10
CA PRO A 282 4.42 -5.79 24.55
C PRO A 282 4.08 -7.22 25.00
N CYS A 283 4.73 -7.66 26.07
CA CYS A 283 4.52 -8.95 26.72
C CYS A 283 4.64 -8.82 28.22
N SER A 284 4.13 -9.83 28.95
CA SER A 284 4.23 -9.89 30.40
C SER A 284 3.67 -8.64 31.09
N ASP A 285 2.40 -8.33 30.76
CA ASP A 285 1.69 -7.16 31.26
C ASP A 285 2.36 -5.81 30.90
N GLY A 286 3.08 -5.79 29.77
CA GLY A 286 3.82 -4.62 29.31
C GLY A 286 5.15 -4.40 30.02
N ASP A 287 5.61 -5.34 30.84
CA ASP A 287 6.92 -5.30 31.48
C ASP A 287 8.06 -5.38 30.46
N TYR A 288 7.80 -6.01 29.33
CA TYR A 288 8.75 -6.11 28.24
C TYR A 288 8.11 -5.74 26.90
N VAL A 289 8.93 -5.29 25.96
CA VAL A 289 8.52 -5.04 24.57
C VAL A 289 9.53 -5.70 23.64
N ALA A 290 9.04 -6.60 22.78
CA ALA A 290 9.83 -7.18 21.71
C ALA A 290 9.58 -6.40 20.41
N VAL A 291 10.64 -6.12 19.64
CA VAL A 291 10.59 -5.37 18.38
C VAL A 291 11.43 -6.05 17.31
N ALA A 292 10.80 -6.38 16.20
CA ALA A 292 11.50 -6.82 15.00
C ALA A 292 12.08 -5.59 14.27
N ASP A 293 13.36 -5.31 14.51
CA ASP A 293 14.05 -4.15 13.93
C ASP A 293 14.79 -4.53 12.65
N THR A 294 14.06 -5.11 11.73
CA THR A 294 14.55 -5.52 10.42
C THR A 294 15.96 -6.13 10.45
N TYR A 295 16.89 -5.58 9.78
CA TYR A 295 18.27 -6.06 9.67
C TYR A 295 19.12 -5.85 10.94
N ASN A 296 18.73 -5.05 11.90
CA ASN A 296 19.34 -5.00 13.22
C ASN A 296 18.99 -6.24 14.06
N GLY A 297 17.92 -6.95 13.68
CA GLY A 297 17.47 -8.15 14.36
C GLY A 297 16.25 -7.93 15.26
N LEU A 298 16.11 -8.76 16.28
CA LEU A 298 15.11 -8.64 17.33
C LEU A 298 15.72 -7.91 18.53
N TYR A 299 15.04 -6.87 18.98
CA TYR A 299 15.33 -6.28 20.31
C TYR A 299 14.27 -6.69 21.32
N VAL A 300 14.68 -6.87 22.56
CA VAL A 300 13.79 -6.94 23.72
C VAL A 300 14.17 -5.82 24.68
N VAL A 301 13.17 -5.07 25.10
CA VAL A 301 13.30 -3.90 25.99
C VAL A 301 12.59 -4.21 27.30
N ASP A 302 13.25 -4.01 28.43
CA ASP A 302 12.64 -3.98 29.75
C ASP A 302 11.94 -2.64 29.94
N CYS A 303 10.64 -2.69 30.15
CA CYS A 303 9.76 -1.56 30.34
C CYS A 303 9.03 -1.59 31.69
N LYS A 304 9.53 -2.32 32.69
CA LYS A 304 8.96 -2.35 34.04
C LYS A 304 8.89 -0.93 34.62
N ASP A 305 9.95 -0.16 34.47
CA ASP A 305 9.91 1.28 34.64
C ASP A 305 9.64 1.95 33.27
N LYS A 306 8.39 2.39 33.06
CA LYS A 306 7.98 3.05 31.82
C LYS A 306 8.71 4.36 31.56
N MET A 307 9.32 4.97 32.58
CA MET A 307 10.08 6.22 32.44
C MET A 307 11.54 5.98 32.03
N ASN A 308 12.08 4.76 32.31
CA ASN A 308 13.48 4.42 32.06
C ASN A 308 13.62 3.04 31.38
N PRO A 309 13.02 2.83 30.19
CA PRO A 309 13.12 1.56 29.49
C PRO A 309 14.56 1.23 29.09
N GLN A 310 14.93 -0.04 29.17
CA GLN A 310 16.31 -0.52 28.92
C GLN A 310 16.36 -1.62 27.88
N LYS A 311 17.30 -1.55 26.93
CA LYS A 311 17.59 -2.70 26.07
C LYS A 311 18.18 -3.84 26.92
N ILE A 312 17.57 -5.02 26.88
CA ILE A 312 18.08 -6.18 27.61
C ILE A 312 18.69 -7.23 26.69
N THR A 313 18.16 -7.43 25.53
CA THR A 313 18.63 -8.45 24.59
C THR A 313 18.52 -7.95 23.14
N ARG A 314 19.47 -8.37 22.30
CA ARG A 314 19.41 -8.26 20.85
C ARG A 314 19.80 -9.60 20.22
N LEU A 315 19.02 -10.08 19.27
CA LEU A 315 19.34 -11.25 18.45
C LEU A 315 19.37 -10.86 16.98
N SER A 316 20.55 -10.94 16.36
CA SER A 316 20.77 -10.63 14.95
C SER A 316 21.15 -11.86 14.13
N PHE A 317 20.92 -11.80 12.83
CA PHE A 317 21.11 -12.92 11.91
C PHE A 317 21.95 -12.51 10.70
N LYS A 318 22.71 -13.49 10.21
CA LYS A 318 23.38 -13.39 8.92
C LYS A 318 22.98 -14.56 8.02
N ASP A 319 22.81 -14.29 6.74
CA ASP A 319 22.61 -15.33 5.75
C ASP A 319 23.91 -16.12 5.50
N TRP A 320 23.84 -17.16 4.68
CA TRP A 320 24.97 -18.01 4.36
C TRP A 320 26.13 -17.31 3.64
N ARG A 321 25.88 -16.08 3.11
CA ARG A 321 26.91 -15.21 2.47
C ARG A 321 27.50 -14.21 3.47
N GLY A 322 27.08 -14.23 4.71
CA GLY A 322 27.50 -13.29 5.74
C GLY A 322 26.80 -11.92 5.69
N ASN A 323 25.77 -11.75 4.83
CA ASN A 323 24.96 -10.54 4.81
C ASN A 323 23.97 -10.53 5.97
N ASN A 324 23.64 -9.37 6.48
CA ASN A 324 22.60 -9.25 7.49
C ASN A 324 21.25 -9.74 6.94
N ALA A 325 20.54 -10.54 7.73
CA ALA A 325 19.19 -10.99 7.44
C ALA A 325 18.19 -10.26 8.34
N ALA A 326 17.09 -9.79 7.76
CA ALA A 326 16.11 -9.00 8.49
C ALA A 326 15.16 -9.90 9.30
N VAL A 327 14.94 -9.57 10.57
CA VAL A 327 13.78 -10.07 11.32
C VAL A 327 12.56 -9.34 10.78
N THR A 328 11.64 -10.07 10.15
CA THR A 328 10.54 -9.49 9.37
C THR A 328 9.22 -9.45 10.13
N SER A 329 9.08 -10.30 11.14
CA SER A 329 7.89 -10.35 11.99
C SER A 329 8.15 -11.12 13.28
N LEU A 330 7.29 -10.90 14.27
CA LEU A 330 7.33 -11.62 15.54
C LEU A 330 5.93 -11.84 16.12
N ALA A 331 5.78 -12.88 16.95
CA ALA A 331 4.62 -13.13 17.80
C ALA A 331 5.06 -13.62 19.16
N ILE A 332 4.30 -13.32 20.21
CA ILE A 332 4.57 -13.71 21.60
C ILE A 332 3.65 -14.89 21.95
N GLY A 333 4.25 -16.01 22.31
CA GLY A 333 3.58 -17.16 22.90
C GLY A 333 3.92 -17.31 24.39
N ASN A 334 3.42 -18.38 25.02
CA ASN A 334 3.66 -18.67 26.43
C ASN A 334 5.12 -19.11 26.64
N GLY A 335 5.95 -18.22 27.17
CA GLY A 335 7.37 -18.47 27.41
C GLY A 335 8.22 -18.57 26.14
N VAL A 336 7.73 -18.05 25.01
CA VAL A 336 8.41 -18.12 23.73
C VAL A 336 8.13 -16.89 22.86
N ILE A 337 9.14 -16.47 22.10
CA ILE A 337 8.98 -15.48 21.02
C ILE A 337 9.22 -16.20 19.70
N TYR A 338 8.25 -16.16 18.80
CA TYR A 338 8.38 -16.65 17.43
C TYR A 338 8.83 -15.51 16.53
N ILE A 339 9.80 -15.78 15.66
CA ILE A 339 10.25 -14.79 14.68
C ILE A 339 10.40 -15.39 13.30
N SER A 340 10.22 -14.57 12.28
CA SER A 340 10.56 -14.88 10.91
C SER A 340 11.74 -14.02 10.45
N VAL A 341 12.69 -14.64 9.74
CA VAL A 341 13.95 -14.02 9.30
C VAL A 341 14.10 -14.18 7.78
N SER A 342 14.42 -13.09 7.09
CA SER A 342 14.61 -13.02 5.64
C SER A 342 15.82 -13.81 5.12
N ASN A 343 16.05 -13.73 3.81
CA ASN A 343 17.22 -14.32 3.12
C ASN A 343 17.34 -15.84 3.33
N ASN A 344 16.19 -16.55 3.37
CA ASN A 344 16.10 -17.99 3.57
C ASN A 344 16.60 -18.47 4.95
N CYS A 345 16.74 -17.60 5.94
CA CYS A 345 17.04 -17.98 7.31
C CYS A 345 15.84 -18.68 7.96
N GLY A 346 14.59 -18.26 7.66
CA GLY A 346 13.36 -18.97 8.01
C GLY A 346 12.78 -18.60 9.37
N PHE A 347 12.27 -19.59 10.12
CA PHE A 347 11.51 -19.40 11.35
C PHE A 347 12.27 -19.90 12.57
N TYR A 348 12.12 -19.16 13.68
CA TYR A 348 12.76 -19.50 14.96
C TYR A 348 11.77 -19.36 16.10
N ALA A 349 11.87 -20.28 17.06
CA ALA A 349 11.29 -20.20 18.39
C ALA A 349 12.40 -19.84 19.38
N LEU A 350 12.17 -18.80 20.15
CA LEU A 350 13.10 -18.30 21.18
C LEU A 350 12.49 -18.62 22.53
N ARG A 351 13.07 -19.52 23.29
CA ARG A 351 12.62 -19.78 24.66
C ARG A 351 12.92 -18.56 25.53
N CYS A 352 11.88 -17.91 25.98
CA CYS A 352 11.91 -16.71 26.81
C CYS A 352 10.94 -16.90 27.98
N PRO A 353 11.37 -17.53 29.08
CA PRO A 353 10.47 -17.90 30.20
C PRO A 353 9.67 -16.73 30.79
N ASP A 354 10.18 -15.52 30.64
CA ASP A 354 9.53 -14.30 31.13
C ASP A 354 8.65 -13.62 30.06
N ALA A 355 8.47 -14.19 28.85
CA ALA A 355 7.64 -13.65 27.81
C ALA A 355 6.27 -14.33 27.78
N TYR A 356 5.22 -13.60 28.13
CA TYR A 356 3.83 -14.05 28.04
C TYR A 356 3.01 -13.10 27.18
N PRO A 357 2.03 -13.61 26.40
CA PRO A 357 1.16 -12.76 25.61
C PRO A 357 0.46 -11.74 26.50
N CYS A 358 0.45 -10.49 26.07
CA CYS A 358 -0.44 -9.48 26.63
C CYS A 358 -1.76 -9.52 25.91
N ASP A 359 -2.88 -9.41 26.63
CA ASP A 359 -4.14 -9.08 26.01
C ASP A 359 -3.99 -7.75 25.27
N LYS A 360 -4.40 -7.71 24.00
CA LYS A 360 -4.41 -6.48 23.22
C LYS A 360 -5.36 -5.45 23.81
N GLY A 361 -6.25 -5.90 24.69
CA GLY A 361 -7.18 -5.06 25.43
C GLY A 361 -8.04 -4.21 24.49
N LYS A 362 -8.71 -4.84 23.55
CA LYS A 362 -9.58 -4.15 22.59
C LYS A 362 -10.75 -3.44 23.27
N GLY A 363 -11.19 -3.96 24.44
CA GLY A 363 -12.29 -3.39 25.22
C GLY A 363 -13.62 -3.36 24.49
N THR A 364 -14.41 -2.33 24.74
CA THR A 364 -15.75 -2.19 24.12
C THR A 364 -15.64 -1.90 22.63
N PRO A 365 -16.24 -2.73 21.75
CA PRO A 365 -16.22 -2.49 20.31
C PRO A 365 -17.01 -1.23 19.92
N PRO A 366 -16.73 -0.65 18.74
CA PRO A 366 -17.49 0.48 18.21
C PRO A 366 -18.97 0.13 18.00
N VAL A 367 -19.84 1.14 18.13
CA VAL A 367 -21.25 1.02 17.74
C VAL A 367 -21.48 1.63 16.36
N ASN A 368 -22.67 1.34 15.78
CA ASN A 368 -23.09 1.86 14.47
C ASN A 368 -22.17 1.46 13.30
N ALA A 369 -21.69 0.21 13.28
CA ALA A 369 -20.92 -0.33 12.14
C ALA A 369 -21.69 -0.21 10.81
N SER A 370 -23.02 -0.29 10.83
CA SER A 370 -23.87 -0.10 9.64
C SER A 370 -23.97 1.33 9.14
N PHE A 371 -23.40 2.32 9.82
CA PHE A 371 -23.34 3.71 9.36
C PHE A 371 -22.57 3.79 8.04
N ARG A 372 -23.02 4.65 7.13
CA ARG A 372 -22.33 4.95 5.86
C ARG A 372 -22.13 6.44 5.75
N TYR A 373 -20.89 6.87 5.65
CA TYR A 373 -20.55 8.28 5.57
C TYR A 373 -21.22 8.95 4.35
N PRO A 374 -22.01 10.02 4.54
CA PRO A 374 -22.73 10.64 3.44
C PRO A 374 -21.82 11.57 2.62
N TYR A 375 -20.97 10.99 1.78
CA TYR A 375 -20.11 11.79 0.88
C TYR A 375 -20.94 12.79 0.08
N PRO A 376 -20.53 14.08 0.00
CA PRO A 376 -21.29 15.10 -0.71
C PRO A 376 -21.51 14.76 -2.20
N THR A 377 -22.70 14.97 -2.71
CA THR A 377 -23.07 14.79 -4.12
C THR A 377 -23.13 16.09 -4.91
N SER A 378 -22.93 17.22 -4.25
CA SER A 378 -22.88 18.56 -4.86
C SER A 378 -22.09 19.50 -3.97
N GLY A 379 -21.26 20.34 -4.57
CA GLY A 379 -20.46 21.37 -3.90
C GLY A 379 -19.70 22.17 -4.95
N GLY A 380 -19.38 23.45 -4.66
CA GLY A 380 -18.54 24.29 -5.51
C GLY A 380 -18.80 24.17 -6.99
N HIS A 381 -17.79 23.78 -7.74
CA HIS A 381 -17.80 23.62 -9.19
C HIS A 381 -18.37 22.28 -9.69
N PHE A 382 -18.67 21.32 -8.79
CA PHE A 382 -19.01 19.95 -9.17
C PHE A 382 -20.37 19.47 -8.68
N LYS A 383 -20.92 18.49 -9.43
CA LYS A 383 -21.92 17.52 -8.98
C LYS A 383 -21.27 16.14 -9.01
N ALA A 384 -21.69 15.20 -8.16
CA ALA A 384 -21.16 13.85 -8.12
C ALA A 384 -22.19 12.83 -8.59
N TRP A 385 -21.81 11.98 -9.51
CA TRP A 385 -22.48 10.72 -9.79
C TRP A 385 -21.86 9.62 -8.92
N LYS A 386 -22.70 8.74 -8.36
CA LYS A 386 -22.25 7.59 -7.54
C LYS A 386 -22.73 6.28 -8.14
N PRO A 387 -21.89 5.22 -8.15
CA PRO A 387 -22.33 3.90 -8.55
C PRO A 387 -23.33 3.32 -7.53
N LYS A 388 -24.28 2.53 -8.00
CA LYS A 388 -25.24 1.83 -7.11
C LYS A 388 -24.57 0.88 -6.13
N SER A 389 -23.44 0.31 -6.49
CA SER A 389 -22.61 -0.55 -5.65
C SER A 389 -21.95 0.18 -4.47
N GLN A 390 -22.01 1.51 -4.42
CA GLN A 390 -21.28 2.36 -3.46
C GLN A 390 -19.76 2.18 -3.49
N ALA A 391 -19.23 1.50 -4.49
CA ALA A 391 -17.80 1.29 -4.68
C ALA A 391 -17.07 2.59 -5.08
N PRO A 392 -15.76 2.71 -4.79
CA PRO A 392 -15.01 3.91 -5.16
C PRO A 392 -14.82 4.01 -6.67
N VAL A 393 -14.96 5.23 -7.21
CA VAL A 393 -14.63 5.53 -8.61
C VAL A 393 -13.14 5.87 -8.70
N ARG A 394 -12.39 5.06 -9.47
CA ARG A 394 -10.94 5.14 -9.54
C ARG A 394 -10.39 5.74 -10.83
N ASP A 395 -11.08 5.57 -11.92
CA ASP A 395 -10.64 6.08 -13.22
C ASP A 395 -11.84 6.34 -14.12
N VAL A 396 -11.62 7.11 -15.18
CA VAL A 396 -12.64 7.48 -16.15
C VAL A 396 -12.06 7.54 -17.55
N ALA A 397 -12.84 7.10 -18.53
CA ALA A 397 -12.57 7.27 -19.94
C ALA A 397 -13.85 7.69 -20.67
N ALA A 398 -13.70 8.26 -21.85
CA ALA A 398 -14.84 8.64 -22.67
C ALA A 398 -14.64 8.22 -24.13
N TYR A 399 -15.74 7.90 -24.79
CA TYR A 399 -15.80 7.59 -26.20
C TYR A 399 -17.11 8.16 -26.75
N GLU A 400 -17.03 9.11 -27.68
CA GLU A 400 -18.21 9.82 -28.21
C GLU A 400 -19.12 10.39 -27.11
N ASP A 401 -20.35 9.86 -27.00
CA ASP A 401 -21.36 10.26 -26.00
C ASP A 401 -21.34 9.42 -24.75
N LEU A 402 -20.47 8.40 -24.67
CA LEU A 402 -20.35 7.47 -23.56
C LEU A 402 -19.20 7.88 -22.62
N VAL A 403 -19.43 7.63 -21.35
CA VAL A 403 -18.42 7.75 -20.29
C VAL A 403 -18.33 6.41 -19.57
N PHE A 404 -17.13 5.93 -19.37
CA PHE A 404 -16.81 4.66 -18.67
C PHE A 404 -16.15 5.00 -17.35
N ALA A 405 -16.76 4.59 -16.24
CA ALA A 405 -16.22 4.80 -14.90
C ALA A 405 -15.77 3.47 -14.30
N ALA A 406 -14.49 3.36 -13.96
CA ALA A 406 -13.93 2.23 -13.24
C ALA A 406 -14.28 2.34 -11.76
N CYS A 407 -15.07 1.40 -11.26
CA CYS A 407 -15.64 1.42 -9.91
C CYS A 407 -15.07 0.31 -9.01
N SER A 408 -13.76 0.02 -9.11
CA SER A 408 -13.10 -0.98 -8.27
C SER A 408 -13.89 -2.31 -8.24
N HIS A 409 -14.21 -2.84 -7.06
CA HIS A 409 -15.04 -4.03 -6.90
C HIS A 409 -16.51 -3.89 -7.37
N GLY A 410 -16.95 -2.67 -7.69
CA GLY A 410 -18.23 -2.42 -8.34
C GLY A 410 -18.20 -2.61 -9.87
N GLY A 411 -17.08 -3.02 -10.43
CA GLY A 411 -16.89 -3.24 -11.86
C GLY A 411 -16.86 -1.94 -12.66
N LEU A 412 -17.32 -2.00 -13.89
CA LEU A 412 -17.37 -0.87 -14.83
C LEU A 412 -18.79 -0.33 -14.97
N ALA A 413 -18.96 0.97 -14.79
CA ALA A 413 -20.21 1.66 -15.11
C ALA A 413 -20.11 2.33 -16.47
N ILE A 414 -21.16 2.18 -17.29
CA ILE A 414 -21.31 2.82 -18.61
C ILE A 414 -22.37 3.90 -18.46
N LEU A 415 -21.96 5.13 -18.73
CA LEU A 415 -22.74 6.34 -18.48
C LEU A 415 -22.98 7.11 -19.77
N LYS A 416 -24.07 7.85 -19.79
CA LYS A 416 -24.37 8.87 -20.84
C LYS A 416 -24.83 10.17 -20.18
N LYS A 417 -24.94 11.23 -20.97
CA LYS A 417 -25.52 12.50 -20.52
C LYS A 417 -26.96 12.27 -20.02
N GLY A 418 -27.25 12.70 -18.80
CA GLY A 418 -28.57 12.53 -18.17
C GLY A 418 -28.51 12.63 -16.65
N GLY A 419 -29.64 12.42 -16.00
CA GLY A 419 -29.76 12.39 -14.56
C GLY A 419 -29.45 13.71 -13.83
N LYS A 420 -29.60 13.70 -12.49
CA LYS A 420 -29.43 14.90 -11.64
C LYS A 420 -27.98 15.39 -11.56
N ALA A 421 -27.03 14.48 -11.70
CA ALA A 421 -25.60 14.80 -11.68
C ALA A 421 -25.05 15.27 -13.03
N GLY A 422 -25.81 15.11 -14.11
CA GLY A 422 -25.40 15.40 -15.48
C GLY A 422 -24.95 14.16 -16.26
N LEU A 423 -24.76 13.03 -15.58
CA LEU A 423 -24.54 11.69 -16.14
C LEU A 423 -25.50 10.68 -15.48
N GLU A 424 -25.94 9.70 -16.24
CA GLU A 424 -26.75 8.57 -15.75
C GLU A 424 -26.17 7.25 -16.23
N GLN A 425 -26.21 6.23 -15.39
CA GLN A 425 -25.76 4.89 -15.73
C GLN A 425 -26.81 4.19 -16.60
N ILE A 426 -26.37 3.74 -17.78
CA ILE A 426 -27.20 3.02 -18.75
C ILE A 426 -26.94 1.51 -18.74
N ALA A 427 -25.71 1.09 -18.38
CA ALA A 427 -25.31 -0.30 -18.32
C ALA A 427 -24.13 -0.50 -17.36
N SER A 428 -23.78 -1.77 -17.10
CA SER A 428 -22.53 -2.18 -16.46
C SER A 428 -21.72 -3.03 -17.44
N GLY A 429 -20.41 -2.96 -17.32
CA GLY A 429 -19.50 -3.85 -18.04
C GLY A 429 -19.56 -5.29 -17.50
N PRO A 430 -19.01 -6.26 -18.25
CA PRO A 430 -19.05 -7.69 -17.87
C PRO A 430 -18.07 -8.08 -16.77
N MET A 431 -17.20 -7.16 -16.31
CA MET A 431 -16.18 -7.43 -15.31
C MET A 431 -16.66 -7.12 -13.89
N THR A 432 -16.22 -7.90 -12.91
CA THR A 432 -16.52 -7.70 -11.48
C THR A 432 -15.57 -6.72 -10.79
N TYR A 433 -14.47 -6.36 -11.44
CA TYR A 433 -13.49 -5.41 -10.95
C TYR A 433 -12.99 -4.53 -12.10
N ALA A 434 -12.89 -3.24 -11.86
CA ALA A 434 -12.28 -2.26 -12.77
C ALA A 434 -11.46 -1.24 -11.97
N GLY A 435 -10.14 -1.34 -12.03
CA GLY A 435 -9.21 -0.43 -11.37
C GLY A 435 -8.86 0.78 -12.23
N GLY A 436 -8.71 0.59 -13.53
CA GLY A 436 -8.39 1.63 -14.52
C GLY A 436 -9.05 1.38 -15.85
N VAL A 437 -9.34 2.44 -16.60
CA VAL A 437 -9.96 2.39 -17.94
C VAL A 437 -9.35 3.43 -18.87
N LYS A 438 -9.05 3.04 -20.11
CA LYS A 438 -8.62 3.96 -21.18
C LYS A 438 -9.18 3.50 -22.52
N VAL A 439 -9.37 4.45 -23.43
CA VAL A 439 -9.87 4.19 -24.79
C VAL A 439 -8.76 4.45 -25.80
N SER A 440 -8.61 3.54 -26.77
CA SER A 440 -7.76 3.68 -27.95
C SER A 440 -8.53 3.23 -29.18
N GLY A 441 -8.78 4.14 -30.13
CA GLY A 441 -9.70 3.88 -31.23
C GLY A 441 -11.10 3.52 -30.70
N ASP A 442 -11.61 2.36 -31.09
CA ASP A 442 -12.89 1.79 -30.63
C ASP A 442 -12.71 0.74 -29.51
N ILE A 443 -11.49 0.59 -28.97
CA ILE A 443 -11.19 -0.40 -27.93
C ILE A 443 -11.12 0.28 -26.56
N LEU A 444 -11.94 -0.22 -25.62
CA LEU A 444 -11.85 0.09 -24.20
C LEU A 444 -10.92 -0.92 -23.50
N TRP A 445 -9.84 -0.43 -22.93
CA TRP A 445 -8.93 -1.20 -22.11
C TRP A 445 -9.28 -1.07 -20.63
N VAL A 446 -9.41 -2.19 -19.93
CA VAL A 446 -9.82 -2.25 -18.51
C VAL A 446 -8.81 -3.04 -17.70
N ALA A 447 -8.31 -2.44 -16.63
CA ALA A 447 -7.49 -3.13 -15.62
C ALA A 447 -8.42 -3.88 -14.65
N GLU A 448 -8.46 -5.22 -14.74
CA GLU A 448 -9.43 -6.08 -14.06
C GLU A 448 -8.84 -6.84 -12.86
N GLY A 449 -7.88 -6.22 -12.15
CA GLY A 449 -7.26 -6.83 -10.99
C GLY A 449 -6.57 -8.16 -11.32
N PHE A 450 -6.88 -9.21 -10.58
CA PHE A 450 -6.31 -10.55 -10.80
C PHE A 450 -6.83 -11.24 -12.07
N ALA A 451 -7.89 -10.76 -12.69
CA ALA A 451 -8.34 -11.22 -14.00
C ALA A 451 -7.47 -10.67 -15.15
N GLY A 452 -6.57 -9.70 -14.84
CA GLY A 452 -5.61 -9.17 -15.78
C GLY A 452 -6.06 -7.89 -16.48
N LEU A 453 -5.68 -7.71 -17.74
CA LEU A 453 -6.07 -6.60 -18.61
C LEU A 453 -7.04 -7.11 -19.67
N GLY A 454 -8.23 -6.52 -19.74
CA GLY A 454 -9.24 -6.79 -20.78
C GLY A 454 -9.28 -5.70 -21.84
N GLY A 455 -9.43 -6.08 -23.11
CA GLY A 455 -9.73 -5.20 -24.24
C GLY A 455 -11.11 -5.51 -24.77
N TYR A 456 -11.95 -4.46 -24.89
CA TYR A 456 -13.35 -4.57 -25.31
C TYR A 456 -13.65 -3.60 -26.45
N ARG A 457 -14.20 -4.11 -27.54
CA ARG A 457 -14.69 -3.25 -28.61
C ARG A 457 -16.00 -2.58 -28.20
N ILE A 458 -16.03 -1.27 -28.30
CA ILE A 458 -17.20 -0.46 -27.97
C ILE A 458 -18.18 -0.51 -29.15
N LYS A 459 -19.33 -1.12 -28.95
CA LYS A 459 -20.42 -1.17 -29.93
C LYS A 459 -21.39 0.00 -29.72
N LYS A 460 -22.25 0.20 -30.71
CA LYS A 460 -23.31 1.20 -30.63
C LYS A 460 -24.18 0.98 -29.39
N GLY A 461 -24.43 2.04 -28.63
CA GLY A 461 -25.23 1.97 -27.41
C GLY A 461 -24.44 1.56 -26.16
N GLY A 462 -23.13 1.32 -26.26
CA GLY A 462 -22.26 1.03 -25.11
C GLY A 462 -22.11 -0.47 -24.80
N GLU A 463 -22.63 -1.35 -25.64
CA GLU A 463 -22.32 -2.79 -25.53
C GLU A 463 -20.81 -3.02 -25.71
N LEU A 464 -20.25 -3.93 -24.92
CA LEU A 464 -18.82 -4.24 -24.91
C LEU A 464 -18.58 -5.68 -25.40
N GLU A 465 -17.90 -5.82 -26.52
CA GLU A 465 -17.48 -7.10 -27.08
C GLU A 465 -16.04 -7.41 -26.66
N PRO A 466 -15.76 -8.49 -25.90
CA PRO A 466 -14.39 -8.85 -25.55
C PRO A 466 -13.59 -9.22 -26.79
N VAL A 467 -12.43 -8.57 -26.99
CA VAL A 467 -11.57 -8.77 -28.16
C VAL A 467 -10.13 -9.05 -27.80
N ALA A 468 -9.72 -8.84 -26.55
CA ALA A 468 -8.36 -9.04 -26.12
C ALA A 468 -8.27 -9.36 -24.64
N ARG A 469 -7.25 -10.14 -24.25
CA ARG A 469 -6.95 -10.48 -22.84
C ARG A 469 -5.46 -10.67 -22.63
N TYR A 470 -4.92 -10.07 -21.54
CA TYR A 470 -3.57 -10.35 -21.07
C TYR A 470 -3.59 -10.63 -19.56
N THR A 471 -2.96 -11.74 -19.11
CA THR A 471 -3.04 -12.22 -17.71
C THR A 471 -1.68 -12.45 -17.06
N ASP A 472 -0.58 -12.32 -17.79
CA ASP A 472 0.76 -12.68 -17.31
C ASP A 472 1.40 -11.55 -16.47
N PHE A 473 0.69 -11.14 -15.41
CA PHE A 473 1.18 -10.18 -14.44
C PHE A 473 1.74 -10.93 -13.23
N TYR A 474 3.04 -10.74 -12.96
CA TYR A 474 3.72 -11.40 -11.86
C TYR A 474 4.57 -10.41 -11.06
N LYS A 475 4.67 -10.65 -9.74
CA LYS A 475 5.60 -10.00 -8.86
C LYS A 475 6.38 -11.06 -8.08
N HIS A 476 7.68 -11.21 -8.34
CA HIS A 476 8.55 -12.15 -7.62
C HIS A 476 7.97 -13.57 -7.48
N GLY A 477 7.23 -14.03 -8.48
CA GLY A 477 6.60 -15.34 -8.54
C GLY A 477 5.09 -15.41 -8.27
N PRO A 478 4.47 -14.62 -7.37
CA PRO A 478 3.02 -14.61 -7.24
C PRO A 478 2.35 -13.77 -8.35
N LYS A 479 1.13 -14.13 -8.70
CA LYS A 479 0.29 -13.36 -9.62
C LYS A 479 0.02 -11.97 -9.03
N ALA A 480 0.19 -10.93 -9.85
CA ALA A 480 -0.08 -9.55 -9.46
C ALA A 480 -1.38 -9.03 -10.07
N ALA A 481 -2.05 -8.12 -9.36
CA ALA A 481 -3.27 -7.48 -9.84
C ALA A 481 -2.95 -6.36 -10.83
N CYS A 482 -3.56 -6.36 -12.01
CA CYS A 482 -3.55 -5.23 -12.93
C CYS A 482 -4.48 -4.14 -12.38
N LEU A 483 -3.93 -2.99 -12.00
CA LEU A 483 -4.67 -1.94 -11.28
C LEU A 483 -4.89 -0.68 -12.13
N TRP A 484 -3.94 -0.35 -13.02
CA TRP A 484 -4.02 0.80 -13.90
C TRP A 484 -3.62 0.46 -15.32
N VAL A 485 -4.14 1.26 -16.23
CA VAL A 485 -3.84 1.17 -17.65
C VAL A 485 -3.62 2.57 -18.21
N SER A 486 -2.69 2.69 -19.15
CA SER A 486 -2.51 3.85 -20.00
C SER A 486 -2.35 3.40 -21.45
N VAL A 487 -2.73 4.24 -22.39
CA VAL A 487 -2.67 3.96 -23.81
C VAL A 487 -1.77 5.00 -24.49
N PRO A 488 -0.45 4.73 -24.58
CA PRO A 488 0.51 5.62 -25.21
C PRO A 488 0.14 5.98 -26.65
N ASN A 489 -0.29 4.98 -27.41
CA ASN A 489 -0.82 5.09 -28.77
C ASN A 489 -1.59 3.80 -29.15
N GLU A 490 -2.01 3.66 -30.41
CA GLU A 490 -2.81 2.52 -30.87
C GLU A 490 -2.10 1.16 -30.84
N LYS A 491 -0.75 1.13 -30.83
CA LYS A 491 0.04 -0.10 -30.81
C LYS A 491 0.41 -0.55 -29.40
N TRP A 492 0.35 0.35 -28.42
CA TRP A 492 0.89 0.13 -27.11
C TRP A 492 -0.12 0.34 -25.99
N VAL A 493 -0.13 -0.58 -25.06
CA VAL A 493 -0.79 -0.43 -23.77
C VAL A 493 0.26 -0.57 -22.67
N ALA A 494 0.27 0.36 -21.75
CA ALA A 494 1.06 0.27 -20.53
C ALA A 494 0.13 -0.09 -19.36
N ALA A 495 0.34 -1.26 -18.75
CA ALA A 495 -0.41 -1.71 -17.60
C ALA A 495 0.45 -1.68 -16.34
N SER A 496 -0.13 -1.32 -15.20
CA SER A 496 0.59 -1.21 -13.93
C SER A 496 -0.02 -2.14 -12.89
N THR A 497 0.86 -2.78 -12.11
CA THR A 497 0.50 -3.60 -10.96
C THR A 497 0.88 -2.95 -9.63
N ARG A 498 1.07 -1.64 -9.59
CA ARG A 498 1.54 -0.83 -8.47
C ARG A 498 2.94 -1.24 -8.01
N GLU A 499 3.09 -2.30 -7.25
CA GLU A 499 4.40 -2.75 -6.76
C GLU A 499 5.18 -3.66 -7.72
N GLY A 500 4.50 -4.29 -8.67
CA GLY A 500 5.10 -5.15 -9.68
C GLY A 500 5.73 -4.41 -10.85
N GLY A 501 5.59 -3.07 -10.93
CA GLY A 501 6.10 -2.28 -12.05
C GLY A 501 5.13 -2.17 -13.23
N TYR A 502 5.68 -1.78 -14.39
CA TYR A 502 4.92 -1.57 -15.61
C TYR A 502 5.20 -2.66 -16.64
N TYR A 503 4.13 -3.04 -17.31
CA TYR A 503 4.13 -3.95 -18.44
C TYR A 503 3.82 -3.17 -19.69
N TYR A 504 4.75 -3.14 -20.64
CA TYR A 504 4.58 -2.49 -21.93
C TYR A 504 4.19 -3.55 -22.95
N LEU A 505 2.93 -3.48 -23.36
CA LEU A 505 2.25 -4.51 -24.14
C LEU A 505 2.07 -4.03 -25.58
N ASP A 506 2.57 -4.81 -26.53
CA ASP A 506 2.28 -4.67 -27.95
C ASP A 506 0.90 -5.28 -28.21
N VAL A 507 -0.06 -4.44 -28.60
CA VAL A 507 -1.46 -4.81 -28.85
C VAL A 507 -1.81 -4.74 -30.32
N THR A 508 -0.84 -4.74 -31.22
CA THR A 508 -1.04 -4.74 -32.67
C THR A 508 -1.85 -5.96 -33.12
N ASP A 509 -1.62 -7.12 -32.48
CA ASP A 509 -2.44 -8.32 -32.63
C ASP A 509 -3.23 -8.57 -31.35
N LEU A 510 -4.51 -8.26 -31.34
CA LEU A 510 -5.41 -8.37 -30.19
C LEU A 510 -5.58 -9.83 -29.71
N ASN A 511 -5.38 -10.83 -30.60
CA ASN A 511 -5.43 -12.24 -30.27
C ASN A 511 -4.13 -12.77 -29.65
N ASN A 512 -3.02 -12.01 -29.76
CA ASN A 512 -1.70 -12.43 -29.31
C ASN A 512 -0.90 -11.25 -28.75
N ILE A 513 -1.38 -10.68 -27.66
CA ILE A 513 -0.73 -9.57 -26.96
C ILE A 513 0.65 -10.01 -26.45
N LYS A 514 1.68 -9.23 -26.74
CA LYS A 514 3.06 -9.52 -26.34
C LYS A 514 3.59 -8.51 -25.34
N CYS A 515 4.06 -8.98 -24.20
CA CYS A 515 4.85 -8.14 -23.31
C CYS A 515 6.24 -7.91 -23.92
N LYS A 516 6.55 -6.69 -24.30
CA LYS A 516 7.85 -6.29 -24.84
C LYS A 516 8.82 -5.87 -23.75
N ALA A 517 8.31 -5.33 -22.65
CA ALA A 517 9.13 -4.98 -21.50
C ALA A 517 8.31 -5.04 -20.21
N HIS A 518 8.94 -5.53 -19.16
CA HIS A 518 8.50 -5.41 -17.77
C HIS A 518 9.55 -4.59 -17.03
N LEU A 519 9.23 -3.36 -16.69
CA LEU A 519 10.19 -2.38 -16.19
C LEU A 519 9.78 -1.83 -14.82
N GLY A 520 10.79 -1.37 -14.07
CA GLY A 520 10.56 -0.73 -12.79
C GLY A 520 10.07 -1.67 -11.70
N SER A 521 10.61 -2.91 -11.65
CA SER A 521 10.38 -3.83 -10.53
C SER A 521 10.88 -3.20 -9.22
N GLY A 522 10.00 -3.15 -8.23
CA GLY A 522 10.23 -2.49 -6.94
C GLY A 522 8.99 -1.71 -6.53
N PRO A 523 8.98 -1.01 -5.39
CA PRO A 523 7.82 -0.24 -4.98
C PRO A 523 7.49 0.82 -6.04
N GLY A 524 6.65 0.44 -6.98
CA GLY A 524 6.19 1.25 -8.12
C GLY A 524 4.85 1.93 -7.87
N TRP A 525 4.40 1.92 -6.61
CA TRP A 525 3.14 2.52 -6.18
C TRP A 525 3.09 4.05 -6.35
N ASP A 526 4.21 4.67 -6.64
CA ASP A 526 4.40 6.11 -6.81
C ASP A 526 4.57 6.51 -8.27
N LYS A 527 4.30 5.66 -9.22
CA LYS A 527 4.43 5.99 -10.63
C LYS A 527 3.10 6.42 -11.22
N TYR A 528 3.09 7.55 -11.88
CA TYR A 528 1.97 8.03 -12.66
C TYR A 528 2.38 8.12 -14.12
N LEU A 529 1.74 7.31 -14.95
CA LEU A 529 1.98 7.24 -16.38
C LEU A 529 1.41 8.48 -17.09
N SER A 530 2.06 8.91 -18.17
CA SER A 530 1.48 9.87 -19.09
C SER A 530 0.18 9.33 -19.70
N ASN A 531 -0.67 10.23 -20.13
CA ASN A 531 -1.87 9.88 -20.89
C ASN A 531 -1.55 9.36 -22.29
N LYS A 532 -0.47 9.85 -22.92
CA LYS A 532 -0.04 9.51 -24.29
C LYS A 532 1.48 9.60 -24.43
N ALA A 533 2.03 8.91 -25.44
CA ALA A 533 3.36 9.15 -25.96
C ALA A 533 3.39 10.38 -26.87
N ASP A 534 4.57 10.97 -27.08
CA ASP A 534 4.76 11.99 -28.10
C ASP A 534 4.82 11.38 -29.52
N SER A 535 4.91 12.21 -30.56
CA SER A 535 4.97 11.78 -31.95
C SER A 535 6.20 10.92 -32.27
N ARG A 536 7.24 10.97 -31.46
CA ARG A 536 8.48 10.21 -31.61
C ARG A 536 8.44 8.88 -30.85
N GLY A 537 7.37 8.60 -30.09
CA GLY A 537 7.20 7.37 -29.32
C GLY A 537 7.80 7.40 -27.92
N TRP A 538 8.22 8.55 -27.40
CA TRP A 538 8.64 8.69 -26.02
C TRP A 538 7.45 8.74 -25.07
N PHE A 539 7.52 7.96 -24.00
CA PHE A 539 6.45 7.79 -23.04
C PHE A 539 6.99 7.95 -21.61
N PRO A 540 6.65 9.06 -20.92
CA PRO A 540 7.15 9.31 -19.59
C PRO A 540 6.19 8.85 -18.49
N ALA A 541 6.78 8.62 -17.31
CA ALA A 541 6.08 8.44 -16.04
C ALA A 541 6.79 9.22 -14.94
N THR A 542 6.08 9.61 -13.88
CA THR A 542 6.73 10.12 -12.67
C THR A 542 6.95 8.99 -11.66
N ARG A 543 8.05 9.05 -10.94
CA ARG A 543 8.40 8.09 -9.90
C ARG A 543 8.84 8.84 -8.65
N HIS A 544 8.07 8.67 -7.58
CA HIS A 544 8.26 9.37 -6.31
C HIS A 544 9.72 9.33 -5.83
N ARG A 545 10.26 10.49 -5.45
CA ARG A 545 11.64 10.70 -4.99
C ARG A 545 12.74 10.20 -5.95
N ILE A 546 12.39 9.86 -7.18
CA ILE A 546 13.35 9.38 -8.19
C ILE A 546 13.45 10.36 -9.35
N GLY A 547 12.33 10.85 -9.85
CA GLY A 547 12.29 11.75 -10.99
C GLY A 547 11.32 11.33 -12.09
N ILE A 548 11.58 11.74 -13.31
CA ILE A 548 10.83 11.32 -14.49
C ILE A 548 11.51 10.10 -15.10
N VAL A 549 10.71 9.07 -15.37
CA VAL A 549 11.15 7.84 -16.03
C VAL A 549 10.69 7.91 -17.49
N TRP A 550 11.62 7.76 -18.43
CA TRP A 550 11.37 7.82 -19.85
C TRP A 550 11.50 6.45 -20.50
N ILE A 551 10.58 6.14 -21.43
CA ILE A 551 10.60 4.93 -22.23
C ILE A 551 10.49 5.31 -23.70
N ASP A 552 11.42 4.80 -24.52
CA ASP A 552 11.31 4.82 -25.97
C ASP A 552 10.54 3.57 -26.44
N LEU A 553 9.31 3.77 -26.90
CA LEU A 553 8.45 2.69 -27.39
C LEU A 553 8.91 2.10 -28.74
N ASN A 554 9.82 2.77 -29.45
CA ASN A 554 10.37 2.30 -30.72
C ASN A 554 11.69 1.57 -30.57
N ALA A 555 12.30 1.57 -29.37
CA ALA A 555 13.56 0.88 -29.13
C ALA A 555 13.39 -0.63 -29.28
N GLU A 556 14.35 -1.29 -29.92
CA GLU A 556 14.39 -2.76 -30.04
C GLU A 556 14.38 -3.41 -28.64
N LYS A 557 15.18 -2.86 -27.73
CA LYS A 557 15.25 -3.24 -26.33
C LYS A 557 14.81 -2.06 -25.46
N MET A 558 13.58 -2.09 -24.98
CA MET A 558 13.06 -1.08 -24.08
C MET A 558 13.80 -1.09 -22.76
N ALA A 559 14.17 0.08 -22.28
CA ALA A 559 14.80 0.31 -20.99
C ALA A 559 14.34 1.64 -20.40
N GLU A 560 14.28 1.72 -19.07
CA GLU A 560 13.97 2.96 -18.37
C GLU A 560 15.21 3.87 -18.36
N THR A 561 15.06 5.10 -18.86
CA THR A 561 15.98 6.20 -18.62
C THR A 561 15.40 7.10 -17.55
N ILE A 562 16.16 7.41 -16.50
CA ILE A 562 15.68 8.16 -15.34
C ILE A 562 16.30 9.55 -15.33
N ASP A 563 15.47 10.57 -15.46
CA ASP A 563 15.84 11.94 -15.17
C ASP A 563 15.60 12.26 -13.70
N LYS A 564 16.68 12.56 -12.98
CA LYS A 564 16.67 12.88 -11.54
C LYS A 564 16.71 14.38 -11.27
N THR A 565 16.63 15.22 -12.27
CA THR A 565 16.73 16.68 -12.11
C THR A 565 15.56 17.27 -11.33
N LEU A 566 14.40 16.60 -11.36
CA LEU A 566 13.24 16.96 -10.57
C LEU A 566 12.95 15.92 -9.50
N ASN A 567 12.79 16.41 -8.27
CA ASN A 567 12.27 15.61 -7.16
C ASN A 567 10.75 15.66 -7.22
N VAL A 568 10.12 14.59 -7.70
CA VAL A 568 8.67 14.48 -7.82
C VAL A 568 8.03 13.97 -6.52
N SER A 569 6.86 14.48 -6.18
CA SER A 569 6.07 14.04 -5.04
C SER A 569 5.07 12.95 -5.42
N LEU A 570 4.37 12.40 -4.43
CA LEU A 570 3.32 11.39 -4.67
C LEU A 570 2.07 11.93 -5.39
N ALA A 571 1.89 13.25 -5.38
CA ALA A 571 0.77 13.91 -6.03
C ALA A 571 1.08 14.35 -7.48
N ASP A 572 2.35 14.22 -7.88
CA ASP A 572 2.79 14.67 -9.20
C ASP A 572 2.53 13.61 -10.27
N GLY A 573 2.13 14.05 -11.43
CA GLY A 573 1.95 13.23 -12.61
C GLY A 573 2.53 13.92 -13.84
N VAL A 574 2.36 13.32 -15.01
CA VAL A 574 2.84 13.85 -16.28
C VAL A 574 1.78 13.64 -17.37
N CYS A 575 1.57 14.61 -18.22
CA CYS A 575 0.69 14.46 -19.39
C CYS A 575 1.34 15.04 -20.65
N LEU A 576 0.94 14.50 -21.82
CA LEU A 576 1.29 15.09 -23.10
C LEU A 576 0.66 16.49 -23.19
N PHE A 577 1.42 17.45 -23.68
CA PHE A 577 1.09 18.86 -23.77
C PHE A 577 1.40 19.39 -25.18
N ARG A 578 1.32 20.70 -25.41
CA ARG A 578 1.53 21.35 -26.70
C ARG A 578 2.85 20.98 -27.35
N ASN A 579 2.86 20.96 -28.69
CA ASN A 579 4.08 20.80 -29.50
C ASN A 579 4.95 19.61 -29.08
N ASP A 580 4.30 18.46 -28.81
CA ASP A 580 5.00 17.23 -28.35
C ASP A 580 5.85 17.41 -27.08
N THR A 581 5.49 18.36 -26.23
CA THR A 581 6.10 18.48 -24.90
C THR A 581 5.27 17.74 -23.85
N PHE A 582 5.85 17.56 -22.68
CA PHE A 582 5.18 16.98 -21.53
C PHE A 582 5.09 17.99 -20.41
N LEU A 583 3.92 18.03 -19.74
CA LEU A 583 3.68 18.88 -18.59
C LEU A 583 3.71 18.04 -17.31
N THR A 584 4.45 18.49 -16.32
CA THR A 584 4.40 17.96 -14.95
C THR A 584 4.28 19.09 -13.94
N CYS A 585 3.76 18.76 -12.76
CA CYS A 585 3.68 19.68 -11.63
C CYS A 585 4.49 19.10 -10.46
N THR A 586 5.59 19.74 -10.12
CA THR A 586 6.42 19.31 -8.98
C THR A 586 6.99 20.53 -8.26
N ASN A 587 7.40 20.37 -6.99
CA ASN A 587 7.92 21.47 -6.17
C ASN A 587 7.02 22.72 -6.21
N ARG A 588 5.69 22.52 -6.30
CA ARG A 588 4.66 23.57 -6.39
C ARG A 588 4.74 24.45 -7.65
N ARG A 589 5.33 23.92 -8.72
CA ARG A 589 5.51 24.62 -10.02
C ARG A 589 5.19 23.72 -11.20
N LEU A 590 4.82 24.31 -12.30
CA LEU A 590 4.62 23.62 -13.58
C LEU A 590 5.91 23.63 -14.39
N TYR A 591 6.23 22.48 -14.98
CA TYR A 591 7.40 22.28 -15.84
C TYR A 591 6.95 21.67 -17.15
N THR A 592 7.51 22.17 -18.26
CA THR A 592 7.35 21.54 -19.58
C THR A 592 8.67 20.95 -20.05
N TYR A 593 8.60 19.76 -20.64
CA TYR A 593 9.74 19.00 -21.14
C TYR A 593 9.53 18.57 -22.56
N SER A 594 10.61 18.53 -23.34
CA SER A 594 10.64 17.82 -24.60
C SER A 594 11.42 16.52 -24.46
N SER A 595 10.99 15.46 -25.16
CA SER A 595 11.75 14.22 -25.23
C SER A 595 13.09 14.36 -25.97
N SER A 596 13.31 15.46 -26.74
CA SER A 596 14.62 15.77 -27.36
C SER A 596 15.64 16.31 -26.36
N ASP A 597 15.17 16.83 -25.23
CA ASP A 597 16.02 17.33 -24.15
C ASP A 597 15.39 16.88 -22.80
N MET A 598 15.61 15.63 -22.48
CA MET A 598 14.99 14.96 -21.32
C MET A 598 15.45 15.53 -19.98
N HIS A 599 16.55 16.29 -19.96
CA HIS A 599 17.14 16.80 -18.73
C HIS A 599 16.85 18.29 -18.49
N SER A 600 16.31 19.01 -19.46
CA SER A 600 15.94 20.40 -19.32
C SER A 600 14.43 20.57 -19.21
N GLY A 601 14.01 21.36 -18.26
CA GLY A 601 12.61 21.72 -18.04
C GLY A 601 12.45 23.23 -17.98
N TYR A 602 11.40 23.71 -18.60
CA TYR A 602 11.01 25.11 -18.48
C TYR A 602 10.04 25.27 -17.31
N VAL A 603 10.35 26.22 -16.43
CA VAL A 603 9.47 26.54 -15.30
C VAL A 603 8.48 27.61 -15.75
N ALA A 604 7.21 27.22 -15.90
CA ALA A 604 6.13 28.18 -16.03
C ALA A 604 5.55 28.47 -14.63
N ALA A 605 5.70 29.66 -14.13
CA ALA A 605 5.12 30.10 -12.85
C ALA A 605 4.82 31.59 -12.89
N GLU A 606 3.64 31.95 -12.44
CA GLU A 606 3.33 33.30 -12.01
C GLU A 606 3.92 33.48 -10.59
N GLU A 607 4.56 34.63 -10.34
CA GLU A 607 5.20 34.89 -9.05
C GLU A 607 4.17 34.79 -7.91
N GLY A 608 4.53 34.05 -6.84
CA GLY A 608 3.65 33.82 -5.68
C GLY A 608 2.54 32.78 -5.87
N LYS A 609 2.34 32.22 -7.05
CA LYS A 609 1.34 31.15 -7.27
C LYS A 609 1.91 29.76 -7.00
N VAL A 610 1.07 28.90 -6.45
CA VAL A 610 1.40 27.53 -6.07
C VAL A 610 0.52 26.58 -6.88
N PHE A 611 1.16 25.68 -7.63
CA PHE A 611 0.50 24.63 -8.37
C PHE A 611 0.80 23.29 -7.72
N LYS A 612 -0.19 22.39 -7.64
CA LYS A 612 -0.03 21.07 -7.05
C LYS A 612 -0.90 20.05 -7.77
N GLY A 613 -0.36 18.86 -7.94
CA GLY A 613 -1.10 17.69 -8.38
C GLY A 613 -0.78 17.22 -9.79
N MET A 614 -1.47 16.16 -10.19
CA MET A 614 -1.32 15.51 -11.49
C MET A 614 -1.98 16.37 -12.57
N PRO A 615 -1.26 16.78 -13.62
CA PRO A 615 -1.80 17.60 -14.67
C PRO A 615 -2.58 16.78 -15.70
N THR A 616 -3.65 17.39 -16.22
CA THR A 616 -4.39 16.92 -17.40
C THR A 616 -4.75 18.12 -18.25
N TRP A 617 -4.43 18.04 -19.55
CA TRP A 617 -4.65 19.12 -20.51
C TRP A 617 -5.89 18.88 -21.38
N ASP A 618 -6.67 19.92 -21.66
CA ASP A 618 -7.90 19.85 -22.48
C ASP A 618 -7.66 19.90 -24.01
N GLY A 619 -6.41 20.00 -24.44
CA GLY A 619 -6.03 20.21 -25.83
C GLY A 619 -6.09 21.68 -26.27
N GLY A 620 -6.50 22.60 -25.40
CA GLY A 620 -6.62 24.04 -25.64
C GLY A 620 -5.87 24.88 -24.59
N ARG A 621 -6.63 25.60 -23.77
CA ARG A 621 -6.07 26.49 -22.75
C ARG A 621 -6.08 25.93 -21.33
N ASN A 622 -6.94 24.95 -21.01
CA ASN A 622 -7.15 24.57 -19.62
C ASN A 622 -6.28 23.37 -19.24
N VAL A 623 -5.71 23.49 -18.05
CA VAL A 623 -5.03 22.39 -17.35
C VAL A 623 -5.73 22.17 -16.02
N ALA A 624 -6.21 20.96 -15.79
CA ALA A 624 -6.67 20.52 -14.49
C ALA A 624 -5.53 19.90 -13.70
N LEU A 625 -5.43 20.20 -12.42
CA LEU A 625 -4.48 19.61 -11.48
C LEU A 625 -5.26 18.90 -10.39
N THR A 626 -4.95 17.62 -10.13
CA THR A 626 -5.55 16.85 -9.04
C THR A 626 -4.49 16.50 -8.00
N ASP A 627 -4.57 17.13 -6.83
CA ASP A 627 -3.71 16.83 -5.68
C ASP A 627 -4.43 15.81 -4.78
N ARG A 628 -4.07 14.54 -4.97
CA ARG A 628 -4.65 13.43 -4.25
C ARG A 628 -4.40 13.51 -2.75
N LEU A 629 -3.18 13.87 -2.35
CA LEU A 629 -2.78 13.92 -0.94
C LEU A 629 -3.51 15.03 -0.17
N ASN A 630 -3.69 16.19 -0.79
CA ASN A 630 -4.38 17.32 -0.18
C ASN A 630 -5.88 17.32 -0.45
N ARG A 631 -6.37 16.38 -1.29
CA ARG A 631 -7.77 16.29 -1.72
C ARG A 631 -8.23 17.59 -2.39
N GLU A 632 -7.45 18.07 -3.36
CA GLU A 632 -7.71 19.34 -4.06
C GLU A 632 -7.78 19.13 -5.57
N ILE A 633 -8.64 19.88 -6.21
CA ILE A 633 -8.73 20.01 -7.67
C ILE A 633 -8.52 21.48 -8.02
N SER A 634 -7.61 21.75 -8.92
CA SER A 634 -7.40 23.11 -9.42
C SER A 634 -7.62 23.17 -10.94
N LEU A 635 -8.15 24.26 -11.41
CA LEU A 635 -8.22 24.59 -12.83
C LEU A 635 -7.30 25.77 -13.12
N VAL A 636 -6.48 25.62 -14.13
CA VAL A 636 -5.48 26.59 -14.56
C VAL A 636 -5.78 26.97 -16.01
N ASP A 637 -5.87 28.26 -16.29
CA ASP A 637 -5.81 28.79 -17.65
C ASP A 637 -4.34 28.93 -18.05
N PHE A 638 -3.94 28.22 -19.08
CA PHE A 638 -2.56 28.19 -19.55
C PHE A 638 -2.51 28.53 -21.05
N PRO A 639 -2.63 29.83 -21.41
CA PRO A 639 -2.57 30.26 -22.78
C PRO A 639 -1.15 30.10 -23.36
N GLU A 640 -1.07 29.89 -24.66
CA GLU A 640 0.21 29.78 -25.36
C GLU A 640 0.98 31.11 -25.30
N GLY A 641 2.27 31.03 -24.95
CA GLY A 641 3.13 32.22 -24.85
C GLY A 641 2.94 33.07 -23.60
N TYR A 642 2.05 32.69 -22.68
CA TYR A 642 1.80 33.42 -21.44
C TYR A 642 1.93 32.52 -20.21
N PRO A 643 2.20 33.09 -19.01
CA PRO A 643 2.23 32.33 -17.78
C PRO A 643 0.88 31.68 -17.45
N PRO A 644 0.87 30.52 -16.80
CA PRO A 644 -0.33 29.89 -16.34
C PRO A 644 -1.00 30.71 -15.21
N MET A 645 -2.32 30.82 -15.26
CA MET A 645 -3.14 31.53 -14.29
C MET A 645 -4.07 30.55 -13.57
N LEU A 646 -3.98 30.49 -12.25
CA LEU A 646 -4.90 29.69 -11.42
C LEU A 646 -6.29 30.33 -11.45
N LEU A 647 -7.27 29.61 -11.98
CA LEU A 647 -8.66 30.07 -12.02
C LEU A 647 -9.38 29.81 -10.71
N TRP A 648 -9.27 28.60 -10.19
CA TRP A 648 -9.86 28.19 -8.92
C TRP A 648 -9.21 26.93 -8.36
N THR A 649 -9.35 26.71 -7.06
CA THR A 649 -9.04 25.47 -6.35
C THR A 649 -10.23 25.07 -5.49
N GLU A 650 -10.60 23.78 -5.52
CA GLU A 650 -11.69 23.22 -4.71
C GLU A 650 -11.21 22.02 -3.94
N LYS A 651 -11.58 21.93 -2.65
CA LYS A 651 -11.35 20.77 -1.80
C LYS A 651 -12.42 19.70 -2.04
N THR A 652 -11.99 18.45 -2.04
CA THR A 652 -12.86 17.29 -2.16
C THR A 652 -12.91 16.50 -0.86
N THR A 653 -13.97 15.71 -0.66
CA THR A 653 -14.07 14.79 0.47
C THR A 653 -13.44 13.44 0.14
N GLY A 654 -13.52 13.03 -1.13
CA GLY A 654 -12.83 11.85 -1.66
C GLY A 654 -11.42 12.21 -2.15
N TYR A 655 -10.75 11.21 -2.72
CA TYR A 655 -9.40 11.35 -3.30
C TYR A 655 -9.51 11.56 -4.80
N PRO A 656 -9.18 12.75 -5.34
CA PRO A 656 -9.24 13.00 -6.76
C PRO A 656 -8.12 12.25 -7.47
N GLU A 657 -8.50 11.46 -8.48
CA GLU A 657 -7.60 10.74 -9.38
C GLU A 657 -7.43 11.51 -10.69
N THR A 658 -6.78 10.91 -11.67
CA THR A 658 -6.52 11.54 -12.97
C THR A 658 -7.84 11.91 -13.69
N PRO A 659 -8.11 13.19 -13.97
CA PRO A 659 -9.33 13.62 -14.61
C PRO A 659 -9.26 13.48 -16.13
N ILE A 660 -10.41 13.65 -16.79
CA ILE A 660 -10.49 13.89 -18.24
C ILE A 660 -11.34 15.12 -18.54
N PHE A 661 -11.07 15.75 -19.67
CA PHE A 661 -11.98 16.71 -20.27
C PHE A 661 -12.90 15.99 -21.28
N TRP A 662 -14.20 16.10 -21.07
CA TRP A 662 -15.21 15.54 -21.95
C TRP A 662 -16.26 16.61 -22.29
N LYS A 663 -16.42 16.90 -23.57
CA LYS A 663 -17.37 17.93 -24.04
C LYS A 663 -17.24 19.27 -23.30
N LYS A 664 -16.00 19.72 -23.11
CA LYS A 664 -15.61 20.94 -22.37
C LYS A 664 -15.89 20.92 -20.87
N LYS A 665 -16.29 19.80 -20.30
CA LYS A 665 -16.46 19.63 -18.86
C LYS A 665 -15.36 18.75 -18.28
N LEU A 666 -14.93 19.09 -17.08
CA LEU A 666 -14.00 18.28 -16.32
C LEU A 666 -14.76 17.14 -15.62
N LEU A 667 -14.30 15.92 -15.81
CA LEU A 667 -14.74 14.72 -15.08
C LEU A 667 -13.60 14.24 -14.21
N VAL A 668 -13.83 14.10 -12.89
CA VAL A 668 -12.80 13.71 -11.93
C VAL A 668 -13.26 12.49 -11.13
N PRO A 669 -12.60 11.32 -11.28
CA PRO A 669 -12.80 10.21 -10.37
C PRO A 669 -12.38 10.64 -8.96
N CYS A 670 -13.20 10.39 -7.94
CA CYS A 670 -12.95 10.90 -6.59
C CYS A 670 -13.28 9.87 -5.48
N GLY A 671 -12.85 8.62 -5.71
CA GLY A 671 -13.04 7.54 -4.75
C GLY A 671 -14.52 7.36 -4.36
N TYR A 672 -14.80 7.25 -3.07
CA TYR A 672 -16.17 7.09 -2.54
C TYR A 672 -17.05 8.34 -2.67
N GLN A 673 -16.49 9.48 -3.00
CA GLN A 673 -17.29 10.65 -3.38
C GLN A 673 -17.96 10.47 -4.75
N GLY A 674 -17.44 9.54 -5.56
CA GLY A 674 -17.97 9.21 -6.88
C GLY A 674 -17.23 9.86 -8.03
N LEU A 675 -17.87 9.98 -9.19
CA LEU A 675 -17.37 10.72 -10.35
C LEU A 675 -17.88 12.17 -10.25
N LEU A 676 -16.97 13.11 -10.06
CA LEU A 676 -17.26 14.54 -10.04
C LEU A 676 -17.40 15.05 -11.48
N ILE A 677 -18.46 15.81 -11.73
CA ILE A 677 -18.82 16.36 -13.05
C ILE A 677 -18.90 17.87 -12.89
N GLN A 678 -18.08 18.61 -13.61
CA GLN A 678 -18.10 20.07 -13.62
C GLN A 678 -19.48 20.57 -14.07
N LYS A 679 -20.00 21.59 -13.36
CA LYS A 679 -21.33 22.19 -13.61
C LYS A 679 -21.45 22.90 -14.95
#